data_5e6c7ea218d8220de1cd4dbfebd0b044
#
_entry.id   5e6c7ea218d8220de1cd4dbfebd0b044
#
_cell.length_a   1.000
_cell.length_b   1.000
_cell.length_c   1.000
_cell.angle_alpha   90.00
_cell.angle_beta   90.00
_cell.angle_gamma   90.00
#
_symmetry.space_group_name_H-M   'P 1'
#
loop_
_entity.id
_entity.type
_entity.pdbx_description
1 polymer ?
#
loop_
_entity_poly.entity_id
_entity_poly.type
_entity_poly.pdbx_seq_one_letter_code
_entity_poly.pdbx_strand_id
1 'polypeptide(L)'
;MDYLIELNQWGIKEGLPTKPYVDADYIQADKNIQGINNALQYAASNNYSEVILPKGNYALCYPREIVMVSNLDFNLNGSTLKVIYDSNKKSPFDNRTTTDYYNFKGNSIVFSKVTNSNLFGGTIIGCRDDRSFYNPLEVAMENTYGTLFQKSSNYCSVKNCKVRDYMGDNISFSSNSIFDYGEFDQGLTLSALDYNTGQPITSTNTLTTKMLNIPQDLTPKITSFLIAGAGYARTTNLNSKDLDIFFYDNNNNFIGVMKKRRIYTDISIPVNAMKFRLQFYNENNVNKNLQYTIMFGGIPHHNTVEKCEVFNGHRGGITLGGNYNEVINNKIRDNGKGLVRFLDGKPIFNNPTRYSINMEDSYGASCTIKDNEIYGSYHGILVGCYDVLIEHNHIYNIDYLAINLYSLMHATIKDNFLYNCQNNIGLMTSNFSAAFVNIIENSFTGGNMNLTNDSYRVSLSNNQYVNPDFVTLGDNCTFDNNHIIFTENPTTTPWIKANKIRKCTFKSVLTQREMTFKVKEYDSCKFENLRVRSENPNTQNVDVCEFTRSEFLNCELRNHLFSGRPMNIRVTKSKLIDTTCEVGITNVDNQVPYTTLEDCAISINTKNNLFLSDTNRPYTTYIVEKCNVTIDNPAFAALLASGAAAGVNELILKDNGFVYTGTAPLNLKYYTNKNHIRNFINSNNTFTNINLPAVN
;
A
#
# COMPACT_ATOMS: atom_id res chain seq x y z
N MET A 1 -13.16 41.17 2.14
CA MET A 1 -14.12 41.71 3.15
C MET A 1 -14.91 40.56 3.68
N ASP A 2 -15.09 40.47 5.01
CA ASP A 2 -15.68 39.29 5.66
C ASP A 2 -17.13 39.61 6.06
N TYR A 3 -18.00 38.62 5.95
CA TYR A 3 -19.39 38.70 6.35
C TYR A 3 -19.63 37.88 7.62
N LEU A 4 -19.92 38.52 8.73
CA LEU A 4 -20.37 37.85 9.93
C LEU A 4 -21.87 37.56 9.83
N ILE A 5 -22.29 36.31 9.94
CA ILE A 5 -23.68 35.88 9.82
C ILE A 5 -24.54 36.51 10.95
N GLU A 6 -25.55 37.25 10.59
CA GLU A 6 -26.57 37.74 11.50
C GLU A 6 -27.67 36.66 11.70
N LEU A 7 -27.56 35.88 12.80
CA LEU A 7 -28.39 34.70 13.02
C LEU A 7 -29.88 34.94 12.86
N ASN A 8 -30.37 36.05 13.44
CA ASN A 8 -31.81 36.38 13.40
C ASN A 8 -32.30 36.69 12.00
N GLN A 9 -31.47 37.36 11.18
CA GLN A 9 -31.82 37.69 9.80
C GLN A 9 -32.06 36.45 8.97
N TRP A 10 -31.30 35.38 9.21
CA TRP A 10 -31.38 34.15 8.45
C TRP A 10 -32.20 33.04 9.14
N GLY A 11 -32.81 33.33 10.27
CA GLY A 11 -33.59 32.34 11.03
C GLY A 11 -32.77 31.22 11.63
N ILE A 12 -31.47 31.44 11.80
CA ILE A 12 -30.54 30.52 12.43
C ILE A 12 -30.66 30.64 13.95
N LYS A 13 -30.72 29.49 14.63
CA LYS A 13 -30.79 29.45 16.08
C LYS A 13 -29.61 28.66 16.63
N GLU A 14 -28.88 29.31 17.53
CA GLU A 14 -27.82 28.66 18.30
C GLU A 14 -28.43 27.74 19.38
N GLY A 15 -27.78 26.66 19.68
CA GLY A 15 -28.13 25.66 20.68
C GLY A 15 -28.41 24.29 20.07
N LEU A 16 -28.08 23.24 20.84
CA LEU A 16 -28.43 21.87 20.51
C LEU A 16 -29.63 21.44 21.36
N PRO A 17 -30.70 20.92 20.74
CA PRO A 17 -31.81 20.36 21.51
C PRO A 17 -31.36 19.11 22.28
N THR A 18 -32.09 18.77 23.33
CA THR A 18 -31.87 17.56 24.14
C THR A 18 -32.86 16.48 23.74
N LYS A 19 -32.39 15.21 23.73
CA LYS A 19 -33.30 14.06 23.50
C LYS A 19 -34.35 13.91 24.62
N PRO A 20 -35.57 13.43 24.32
CA PRO A 20 -36.06 13.03 23.01
C PRO A 20 -36.40 14.25 22.13
N TYR A 21 -36.00 14.19 20.85
CA TYR A 21 -36.28 15.26 19.89
C TYR A 21 -37.77 15.28 19.46
N VAL A 22 -38.25 16.48 19.19
CA VAL A 22 -39.60 16.71 18.64
C VAL A 22 -39.51 17.29 17.22
N ASP A 23 -40.62 17.31 16.48
CA ASP A 23 -40.62 17.83 15.10
C ASP A 23 -40.11 19.28 15.00
N ALA A 24 -40.38 20.11 16.00
CA ALA A 24 -39.87 21.47 16.08
C ALA A 24 -38.34 21.57 16.11
N ASP A 25 -37.66 20.60 16.70
CA ASP A 25 -36.19 20.55 16.73
C ASP A 25 -35.64 20.29 15.32
N TYR A 26 -36.20 19.33 14.60
CA TYR A 26 -35.81 19.05 13.22
C TYR A 26 -36.17 20.21 12.26
N ILE A 27 -37.32 20.85 12.44
CA ILE A 27 -37.68 22.04 11.68
C ILE A 27 -36.70 23.18 11.91
N GLN A 28 -36.24 23.38 13.16
CA GLN A 28 -35.21 24.39 13.46
C GLN A 28 -33.85 24.00 12.88
N ALA A 29 -33.48 22.74 12.92
CA ALA A 29 -32.26 22.26 12.30
C ALA A 29 -32.25 22.46 10.77
N ASP A 30 -33.38 22.22 10.11
CA ASP A 30 -33.58 22.53 8.68
C ASP A 30 -33.45 24.04 8.40
N LYS A 31 -34.08 24.89 9.22
CA LYS A 31 -33.96 26.35 9.14
C LYS A 31 -32.50 26.82 9.33
N ASN A 32 -31.74 26.19 10.20
CA ASN A 32 -30.32 26.51 10.39
C ASN A 32 -29.54 26.26 9.08
N ILE A 33 -29.78 25.12 8.43
CA ILE A 33 -29.12 24.79 7.15
C ILE A 33 -29.54 25.78 6.06
N GLN A 34 -30.83 26.04 5.91
CA GLN A 34 -31.33 27.01 4.93
C GLN A 34 -30.78 28.42 5.18
N GLY A 35 -30.76 28.86 6.44
CA GLY A 35 -30.22 30.15 6.82
C GLY A 35 -28.76 30.31 6.50
N ILE A 36 -27.95 29.28 6.82
CA ILE A 36 -26.50 29.26 6.45
C ILE A 36 -26.33 29.31 4.94
N ASN A 37 -27.10 28.51 4.17
CA ASN A 37 -27.04 28.54 2.71
C ASN A 37 -27.41 29.92 2.14
N ASN A 38 -28.47 30.55 2.66
CA ASN A 38 -28.87 31.89 2.23
C ASN A 38 -27.79 32.95 2.56
N ALA A 39 -27.18 32.86 3.72
CA ALA A 39 -26.07 33.74 4.10
C ALA A 39 -24.85 33.57 3.18
N LEU A 40 -24.48 32.34 2.82
CA LEU A 40 -23.42 32.05 1.87
C LEU A 40 -23.72 32.65 0.48
N GLN A 41 -24.93 32.47 -0.03
CA GLN A 41 -25.36 33.02 -1.31
C GLN A 41 -25.39 34.56 -1.29
N TYR A 42 -25.88 35.14 -0.20
CA TYR A 42 -25.88 36.60 0.00
C TYR A 42 -24.46 37.15 -0.04
N ALA A 43 -23.56 36.53 0.72
CA ALA A 43 -22.15 36.97 0.78
C ALA A 43 -21.48 36.88 -0.60
N ALA A 44 -21.66 35.79 -1.31
CA ALA A 44 -21.14 35.63 -2.67
C ALA A 44 -21.69 36.68 -3.63
N SER A 45 -22.99 36.96 -3.58
CA SER A 45 -23.66 37.99 -4.43
C SER A 45 -23.20 39.42 -4.13
N ASN A 46 -22.66 39.65 -2.93
CA ASN A 46 -22.15 40.95 -2.50
C ASN A 46 -20.61 41.04 -2.47
N ASN A 47 -19.94 40.08 -3.12
CA ASN A 47 -18.47 40.04 -3.26
C ASN A 47 -17.69 39.98 -1.94
N TYR A 48 -18.24 39.36 -0.91
CA TYR A 48 -17.47 38.98 0.27
C TYR A 48 -16.55 37.82 -0.05
N SER A 49 -15.40 37.77 0.61
CA SER A 49 -14.40 36.69 0.45
C SER A 49 -14.52 35.59 1.49
N GLU A 50 -15.11 35.91 2.65
CA GLU A 50 -15.26 34.98 3.77
C GLU A 50 -16.62 35.20 4.45
N VAL A 51 -17.24 34.11 4.87
CA VAL A 51 -18.41 34.08 5.72
C VAL A 51 -18.02 33.50 7.07
N ILE A 52 -18.31 34.20 8.13
CA ILE A 52 -17.99 33.80 9.51
C ILE A 52 -19.28 33.41 10.24
N LEU A 53 -19.34 32.17 10.72
CA LEU A 53 -20.41 31.72 11.60
C LEU A 53 -20.13 32.22 13.02
N PRO A 54 -21.05 32.92 13.70
CA PRO A 54 -20.90 33.24 15.11
C PRO A 54 -20.60 31.96 15.92
N LYS A 55 -19.66 32.07 16.86
CA LYS A 55 -19.25 30.93 17.68
C LYS A 55 -20.43 30.39 18.48
N GLY A 56 -20.74 29.11 18.31
CA GLY A 56 -21.87 28.45 18.96
C GLY A 56 -22.02 27.00 18.56
N ASN A 57 -23.13 26.39 18.96
CA ASN A 57 -23.48 25.01 18.60
C ASN A 57 -24.75 25.05 17.76
N TYR A 58 -24.75 24.42 16.60
CA TYR A 58 -25.87 24.48 15.66
C TYR A 58 -26.33 23.07 15.27
N ALA A 59 -27.62 22.83 15.44
CA ALA A 59 -28.24 21.58 15.02
C ALA A 59 -28.42 21.55 13.50
N LEU A 60 -28.07 20.43 12.90
CA LEU A 60 -28.33 20.07 11.49
C LEU A 60 -29.24 18.85 11.44
N CYS A 61 -29.88 18.58 10.30
CA CYS A 61 -30.67 17.38 10.09
C CYS A 61 -30.57 16.90 8.63
N TYR A 62 -30.75 15.60 8.43
CA TYR A 62 -30.85 15.02 7.10
C TYR A 62 -32.28 15.18 6.54
N PRO A 63 -32.47 15.20 5.19
CA PRO A 63 -31.45 15.09 4.13
C PRO A 63 -30.88 16.43 3.63
N ARG A 64 -31.05 17.52 4.38
CA ARG A 64 -30.57 18.83 3.97
C ARG A 64 -29.06 18.96 4.12
N GLU A 65 -28.44 19.80 3.27
CA GLU A 65 -27.00 19.98 3.16
C GLU A 65 -26.65 21.48 3.14
N ILE A 66 -25.55 21.84 3.78
CA ILE A 66 -24.90 23.14 3.58
C ILE A 66 -24.12 23.04 2.28
N VAL A 67 -24.41 23.93 1.33
CA VAL A 67 -23.78 23.92 0.00
C VAL A 67 -22.78 25.05 -0.09
N MET A 68 -21.50 24.70 -0.31
CA MET A 68 -20.44 25.67 -0.48
C MET A 68 -20.59 26.46 -1.78
N VAL A 69 -20.02 27.68 -1.82
CA VAL A 69 -20.13 28.60 -2.96
C VAL A 69 -18.73 28.93 -3.47
N SER A 70 -18.57 29.03 -4.79
CA SER A 70 -17.27 29.33 -5.42
C SER A 70 -16.71 30.68 -4.99
N ASN A 71 -15.39 30.75 -4.82
CA ASN A 71 -14.64 31.95 -4.44
C ASN A 71 -15.06 32.56 -3.09
N LEU A 72 -15.58 31.72 -2.18
CA LEU A 72 -16.06 32.14 -0.88
C LEU A 72 -15.61 31.12 0.18
N ASP A 73 -14.97 31.60 1.22
CA ASP A 73 -14.57 30.80 2.36
C ASP A 73 -15.66 30.74 3.42
N PHE A 74 -15.82 29.61 4.09
CA PHE A 74 -16.73 29.44 5.21
C PHE A 74 -15.96 29.14 6.49
N ASN A 75 -15.89 30.11 7.37
CA ASN A 75 -15.21 30.03 8.68
C ASN A 75 -16.22 29.63 9.74
N LEU A 76 -16.06 28.43 10.29
CA LEU A 76 -16.89 27.96 11.41
C LEU A 76 -16.54 28.62 12.74
N ASN A 77 -15.44 29.37 12.84
CA ASN A 77 -15.03 30.17 14.00
C ASN A 77 -15.08 29.40 15.34
N GLY A 78 -14.66 28.15 15.33
CA GLY A 78 -14.70 27.26 16.51
C GLY A 78 -16.10 26.73 16.85
N SER A 79 -17.08 26.93 15.98
CA SER A 79 -18.44 26.43 16.17
C SER A 79 -18.54 24.92 15.97
N THR A 80 -19.57 24.33 16.56
CA THR A 80 -19.97 22.94 16.36
C THR A 80 -21.22 22.86 15.50
N LEU A 81 -21.13 22.13 14.41
CA LEU A 81 -22.26 21.69 13.59
C LEU A 81 -22.56 20.23 13.94
N LYS A 82 -23.74 19.92 14.47
CA LYS A 82 -24.11 18.55 14.86
C LYS A 82 -25.39 18.10 14.18
N VAL A 83 -25.34 16.95 13.51
CA VAL A 83 -26.54 16.27 13.01
C VAL A 83 -27.30 15.69 14.19
N ILE A 84 -28.54 16.14 14.39
CA ILE A 84 -29.44 15.56 15.39
C ILE A 84 -30.14 14.34 14.80
N TYR A 85 -30.20 13.26 15.59
CA TYR A 85 -30.82 12.01 15.21
C TYR A 85 -31.36 11.26 16.42
N ASP A 86 -32.53 10.67 16.32
CA ASP A 86 -33.12 9.82 17.33
C ASP A 86 -33.70 8.56 16.67
N SER A 87 -33.23 7.40 17.11
CA SER A 87 -33.71 6.10 16.60
C SER A 87 -35.19 5.86 16.85
N ASN A 88 -35.75 6.50 17.86
CA ASN A 88 -37.16 6.35 18.23
C ASN A 88 -38.08 7.39 17.56
N LYS A 89 -37.49 8.39 16.91
CA LYS A 89 -38.23 9.49 16.30
C LYS A 89 -37.66 9.86 14.94
N LYS A 90 -38.33 9.49 13.87
CA LYS A 90 -37.96 9.92 12.52
C LYS A 90 -38.08 11.45 12.39
N SER A 91 -37.09 12.04 11.70
CA SER A 91 -37.21 13.40 11.21
C SER A 91 -38.44 13.54 10.30
N PRO A 92 -39.23 14.64 10.37
CA PRO A 92 -40.33 14.86 9.45
C PRO A 92 -39.89 14.96 7.98
N PHE A 93 -38.59 15.12 7.72
CA PHE A 93 -37.99 15.17 6.39
C PHE A 93 -37.49 13.79 5.92
N ASP A 94 -37.48 12.76 6.78
CA ASP A 94 -37.06 11.43 6.46
C ASP A 94 -38.20 10.62 5.84
N ASN A 95 -38.24 10.61 4.52
CA ASN A 95 -39.25 9.91 3.72
C ASN A 95 -38.79 8.51 3.26
N ARG A 96 -37.75 7.95 3.85
CA ARG A 96 -37.26 6.60 3.51
C ARG A 96 -38.33 5.55 3.76
N THR A 97 -38.51 4.67 2.79
CA THR A 97 -39.26 3.43 2.91
C THR A 97 -38.35 2.27 3.28
N THR A 98 -38.90 1.15 3.70
CA THR A 98 -38.16 -0.06 4.04
C THR A 98 -37.33 -0.65 2.89
N THR A 99 -37.54 -0.20 1.65
CA THR A 99 -36.84 -0.64 0.45
C THR A 99 -35.65 0.26 0.03
N ASP A 100 -35.53 1.46 0.61
CA ASP A 100 -34.55 2.48 0.20
C ASP A 100 -33.30 2.53 1.07
N TYR A 101 -32.87 1.41 1.64
CA TYR A 101 -31.71 1.34 2.54
C TYR A 101 -30.43 1.94 1.98
N TYR A 102 -30.17 1.71 0.70
CA TYR A 102 -28.92 2.11 0.05
C TYR A 102 -28.97 3.49 -0.60
N ASN A 103 -30.15 4.10 -0.72
CA ASN A 103 -30.33 5.37 -1.45
C ASN A 103 -30.33 6.60 -0.55
N PHE A 104 -30.28 6.44 0.77
CA PHE A 104 -30.24 7.59 1.66
C PHE A 104 -28.90 8.31 1.57
N LYS A 105 -28.91 9.51 1.02
CA LYS A 105 -27.78 10.42 0.99
C LYS A 105 -27.99 11.50 2.04
N GLY A 106 -27.06 11.63 2.95
CA GLY A 106 -27.13 12.63 4.01
C GLY A 106 -25.76 13.20 4.26
N ASN A 107 -25.47 14.34 3.68
CA ASN A 107 -24.20 15.03 3.87
C ASN A 107 -24.45 16.28 4.73
N SER A 108 -23.45 16.66 5.53
CA SER A 108 -23.57 17.92 6.27
C SER A 108 -23.13 19.11 5.42
N ILE A 109 -21.99 19.01 4.74
CA ILE A 109 -21.42 20.07 3.91
C ILE A 109 -21.00 19.50 2.57
N VAL A 110 -21.35 20.18 1.48
CA VAL A 110 -21.12 19.70 0.12
C VAL A 110 -20.39 20.74 -0.73
N PHE A 111 -19.29 20.34 -1.31
CA PHE A 111 -18.62 21.03 -2.41
C PHE A 111 -19.07 20.38 -3.73
N SER A 112 -19.95 21.03 -4.46
CA SER A 112 -20.48 20.50 -5.72
C SER A 112 -20.43 21.55 -6.81
N LYS A 113 -19.63 21.34 -7.85
CA LYS A 113 -19.39 22.31 -8.93
C LYS A 113 -18.81 23.65 -8.41
N VAL A 114 -17.95 23.60 -7.41
CA VAL A 114 -17.40 24.73 -6.67
C VAL A 114 -15.91 24.83 -6.90
N THR A 115 -15.40 26.03 -7.02
CA THR A 115 -13.97 26.31 -7.15
C THR A 115 -13.51 27.35 -6.13
N ASN A 116 -12.26 27.24 -5.65
CA ASN A 116 -11.63 28.21 -4.75
C ASN A 116 -12.46 28.50 -3.50
N SER A 117 -12.85 27.47 -2.74
CA SER A 117 -13.69 27.63 -1.56
C SER A 117 -13.16 26.77 -0.41
N ASN A 118 -12.99 27.36 0.75
CA ASN A 118 -12.43 26.67 1.91
C ASN A 118 -13.45 26.61 3.05
N LEU A 119 -13.48 25.47 3.73
CA LEU A 119 -14.18 25.27 4.99
C LEU A 119 -13.16 25.13 6.10
N PHE A 120 -13.25 25.90 7.16
CA PHE A 120 -12.26 25.81 8.21
C PHE A 120 -12.74 26.18 9.62
N GLY A 121 -11.99 25.72 10.61
CA GLY A 121 -12.03 26.26 11.98
C GLY A 121 -13.18 25.80 12.86
N GLY A 122 -13.70 24.58 12.72
CA GLY A 122 -14.80 24.11 13.57
C GLY A 122 -14.89 22.60 13.78
N THR A 123 -16.00 22.17 14.37
CA THR A 123 -16.29 20.76 14.62
C THR A 123 -17.56 20.34 13.89
N ILE A 124 -17.50 19.25 13.14
CA ILE A 124 -18.61 18.69 12.37
C ILE A 124 -18.88 17.27 12.89
N ILE A 125 -20.07 17.04 13.42
CA ILE A 125 -20.42 15.83 14.17
C ILE A 125 -21.59 15.15 13.48
N GLY A 126 -21.42 13.89 13.10
CA GLY A 126 -22.49 13.02 12.62
C GLY A 126 -23.37 12.47 13.73
N CYS A 127 -24.12 11.44 13.40
CA CYS A 127 -25.09 10.83 14.30
C CYS A 127 -24.83 9.34 14.57
N ARG A 128 -23.61 8.84 14.35
CA ARG A 128 -23.27 7.43 14.52
C ARG A 128 -23.67 6.92 15.91
N ASP A 129 -23.29 7.64 16.97
CA ASP A 129 -23.51 7.21 18.35
C ASP A 129 -24.97 7.36 18.80
N ASP A 130 -25.77 8.08 18.03
CA ASP A 130 -27.20 8.29 18.27
C ASP A 130 -28.09 7.21 17.64
N ARG A 131 -27.52 6.23 16.88
CA ARG A 131 -28.24 5.22 16.12
C ARG A 131 -28.44 3.93 16.85
N SER A 132 -29.50 3.22 16.47
CA SER A 132 -29.74 1.84 16.91
C SER A 132 -29.16 0.86 15.89
N PHE A 133 -28.06 0.21 16.25
CA PHE A 133 -27.45 -0.83 15.40
C PHE A 133 -28.25 -2.14 15.35
N TYR A 134 -29.36 -2.23 16.08
CA TYR A 134 -30.32 -3.34 15.99
C TYR A 134 -31.33 -3.17 14.86
N ASN A 135 -31.46 -1.96 14.33
CA ASN A 135 -32.34 -1.67 13.21
C ASN A 135 -31.55 -1.68 11.90
N PRO A 136 -31.82 -2.61 10.97
CA PRO A 136 -31.11 -2.66 9.68
C PRO A 136 -31.19 -1.34 8.88
N LEU A 137 -32.29 -0.59 9.01
CA LEU A 137 -32.45 0.73 8.38
C LEU A 137 -31.43 1.76 8.86
N GLU A 138 -30.92 1.60 10.07
CA GLU A 138 -29.97 2.55 10.68
C GLU A 138 -28.52 2.18 10.44
N VAL A 139 -28.26 0.89 10.17
CA VAL A 139 -26.90 0.36 9.90
C VAL A 139 -26.46 0.64 8.46
N ALA A 140 -27.38 0.61 7.51
CA ALA A 140 -27.11 0.67 6.08
C ALA A 140 -26.89 2.09 5.51
N MET A 141 -26.44 3.05 6.33
CA MET A 141 -26.28 4.45 5.89
C MET A 141 -24.88 4.80 5.43
N GLU A 142 -24.31 3.99 4.56
CA GLU A 142 -22.96 4.20 4.03
C GLU A 142 -22.77 5.52 3.29
N ASN A 143 -23.82 6.09 2.72
CA ASN A 143 -23.80 7.33 1.94
C ASN A 143 -24.04 8.60 2.78
N THR A 144 -23.69 8.61 4.06
CA THR A 144 -23.79 9.77 4.93
C THR A 144 -22.39 10.29 5.28
N TYR A 145 -22.08 11.50 4.83
CA TYR A 145 -20.74 12.09 4.96
C TYR A 145 -20.78 13.40 5.75
N GLY A 146 -19.69 13.68 6.47
CA GLY A 146 -19.50 14.99 7.10
C GLY A 146 -19.25 16.07 6.07
N THR A 147 -18.31 15.80 5.18
CA THR A 147 -18.00 16.68 4.05
C THR A 147 -17.90 15.87 2.77
N LEU A 148 -18.51 16.35 1.71
CA LEU A 148 -18.49 15.69 0.40
C LEU A 148 -17.96 16.63 -0.68
N PHE A 149 -16.92 16.20 -1.39
CA PHE A 149 -16.46 16.80 -2.64
C PHE A 149 -17.04 16.00 -3.82
N GLN A 150 -17.67 16.66 -4.76
CA GLN A 150 -18.26 16.00 -5.94
C GLN A 150 -18.31 16.91 -7.16
N LYS A 151 -18.49 16.31 -8.34
CA LYS A 151 -18.81 17.01 -9.60
C LYS A 151 -17.90 18.19 -9.86
N SER A 152 -16.68 17.96 -10.31
CA SER A 152 -15.73 19.01 -10.66
C SER A 152 -15.44 20.06 -9.60
N SER A 153 -15.70 19.80 -8.31
CA SER A 153 -15.19 20.67 -7.26
C SER A 153 -13.65 20.70 -7.32
N ASN A 154 -13.08 21.90 -7.28
CA ASN A 154 -11.64 22.04 -7.46
C ASN A 154 -11.06 23.23 -6.69
N TYR A 155 -9.78 23.10 -6.32
CA TYR A 155 -9.08 24.10 -5.51
C TYR A 155 -9.82 24.45 -4.22
N CYS A 156 -10.54 23.49 -3.67
CA CYS A 156 -11.29 23.62 -2.43
C CYS A 156 -10.56 22.92 -1.30
N SER A 157 -10.87 23.29 -0.05
CA SER A 157 -10.25 22.63 1.08
C SER A 157 -11.14 22.52 2.31
N VAL A 158 -10.83 21.52 3.15
CA VAL A 158 -11.27 21.42 4.54
C VAL A 158 -10.02 21.55 5.41
N LYS A 159 -9.95 22.59 6.24
CA LYS A 159 -8.77 22.91 7.03
C LYS A 159 -9.09 23.13 8.51
N ASN A 160 -8.19 22.68 9.39
CA ASN A 160 -8.30 22.93 10.84
C ASN A 160 -9.68 22.54 11.40
N CYS A 161 -10.32 21.50 10.88
CA CYS A 161 -11.63 21.01 11.30
C CYS A 161 -11.51 19.71 12.09
N LYS A 162 -12.47 19.49 13.01
CA LYS A 162 -12.73 18.16 13.58
C LYS A 162 -13.95 17.57 12.89
N VAL A 163 -13.81 16.42 12.24
CA VAL A 163 -14.90 15.73 11.56
C VAL A 163 -15.03 14.32 12.11
N ARG A 164 -16.21 13.97 12.66
CA ARG A 164 -16.38 12.72 13.38
C ARG A 164 -17.80 12.18 13.40
N ASP A 165 -17.91 10.90 13.74
CA ASP A 165 -19.15 10.20 14.08
C ASP A 165 -20.15 10.07 12.92
N TYR A 166 -19.66 9.96 11.67
CA TYR A 166 -20.51 9.68 10.50
C TYR A 166 -20.67 8.17 10.26
N MET A 167 -21.80 7.78 9.69
CA MET A 167 -22.09 6.37 9.36
C MET A 167 -21.38 5.91 8.09
N GLY A 168 -21.25 6.77 7.11
CA GLY A 168 -20.35 6.59 5.99
C GLY A 168 -18.93 6.99 6.39
N ASP A 169 -18.26 7.72 5.53
CA ASP A 169 -16.95 8.29 5.84
C ASP A 169 -17.09 9.71 6.38
N ASN A 170 -16.19 10.13 7.25
CA ASN A 170 -16.25 11.50 7.78
C ASN A 170 -16.05 12.54 6.68
N ILE A 171 -15.15 12.28 5.71
CA ILE A 171 -14.92 13.12 4.53
C ILE A 171 -14.89 12.22 3.29
N SER A 172 -15.54 12.63 2.21
CA SER A 172 -15.61 11.84 1.00
C SER A 172 -15.37 12.68 -0.26
N PHE A 173 -14.56 12.13 -1.17
CA PHE A 173 -14.41 12.59 -2.55
C PHE A 173 -15.18 11.61 -3.45
N SER A 174 -16.29 12.06 -3.99
CA SER A 174 -17.12 11.22 -4.85
C SER A 174 -16.54 11.11 -6.25
N SER A 175 -16.70 9.96 -6.83
CA SER A 175 -16.34 9.69 -8.23
C SER A 175 -17.34 10.28 -9.26
N ASN A 176 -18.31 11.05 -8.85
CA ASN A 176 -19.34 11.58 -9.76
C ASN A 176 -18.81 12.77 -10.57
N SER A 177 -18.96 12.70 -11.88
CA SER A 177 -18.77 13.80 -12.82
C SER A 177 -20.09 14.59 -13.02
N ILE A 178 -20.02 15.62 -13.86
CA ILE A 178 -21.23 16.37 -14.26
C ILE A 178 -22.05 15.56 -15.25
N PHE A 179 -21.39 14.94 -16.22
CA PHE A 179 -22.01 14.12 -17.26
C PHE A 179 -21.05 13.03 -17.73
N ASP A 180 -21.56 11.82 -17.91
CA ASP A 180 -20.80 10.68 -18.42
C ASP A 180 -21.39 10.19 -19.74
N TYR A 181 -20.54 9.90 -20.74
CA TYR A 181 -20.94 8.96 -21.77
C TYR A 181 -20.91 7.55 -21.19
N GLY A 182 -22.00 6.82 -21.35
CA GLY A 182 -22.13 5.44 -20.88
C GLY A 182 -21.05 4.51 -21.41
N GLU A 183 -20.83 3.45 -20.70
CA GLU A 183 -19.73 2.49 -20.84
C GLU A 183 -19.71 1.73 -22.18
N PHE A 184 -20.81 1.74 -22.93
CA PHE A 184 -21.06 0.80 -24.01
C PHE A 184 -21.60 1.50 -25.23
N ASP A 185 -21.04 1.26 -26.35
CA ASP A 185 -21.43 1.71 -27.69
C ASP A 185 -20.90 3.08 -28.12
N GLN A 186 -19.58 3.21 -28.07
CA GLN A 186 -18.90 4.33 -28.72
C GLN A 186 -18.63 4.04 -30.22
N GLY A 187 -19.20 2.96 -30.76
CA GLY A 187 -19.06 2.59 -32.16
C GLY A 187 -17.60 2.41 -32.59
N LEU A 188 -16.84 1.62 -31.83
CA LEU A 188 -15.40 1.38 -32.12
C LEU A 188 -15.20 0.69 -33.46
N THR A 189 -14.34 1.27 -34.27
CA THR A 189 -13.93 0.72 -35.57
C THR A 189 -12.42 0.49 -35.59
N LEU A 190 -12.02 -0.58 -36.33
CA LEU A 190 -10.60 -0.84 -36.58
C LEU A 190 -10.12 0.14 -37.66
N SER A 191 -9.56 1.24 -37.20
CA SER A 191 -9.05 2.34 -38.04
C SER A 191 -8.10 3.21 -37.23
N ALA A 192 -7.31 4.04 -37.87
CA ALA A 192 -6.64 5.18 -37.29
C ALA A 192 -7.25 6.46 -37.86
N LEU A 193 -6.86 7.60 -37.28
CA LEU A 193 -7.19 8.94 -37.76
C LEU A 193 -5.92 9.61 -38.27
N ASP A 194 -6.01 10.21 -39.44
CA ASP A 194 -4.91 11.01 -40.00
C ASP A 194 -4.67 12.26 -39.13
N TYR A 195 -3.44 12.48 -38.74
CA TYR A 195 -3.09 13.58 -37.81
C TYR A 195 -3.23 14.98 -38.39
N ASN A 196 -3.29 15.12 -39.70
CA ASN A 196 -3.43 16.42 -40.37
C ASN A 196 -4.88 16.76 -40.71
N THR A 197 -5.68 15.73 -40.99
CA THR A 197 -7.06 15.90 -41.48
C THR A 197 -8.13 15.39 -40.52
N GLY A 198 -7.75 14.59 -39.54
CA GLY A 198 -8.70 13.94 -38.64
C GLY A 198 -9.59 12.88 -39.31
N GLN A 199 -9.34 12.54 -40.58
CA GLN A 199 -10.15 11.57 -41.32
C GLN A 199 -9.70 10.13 -41.01
N PRO A 200 -10.65 9.17 -41.06
CA PRO A 200 -10.31 7.76 -40.88
C PRO A 200 -9.39 7.24 -41.98
N ILE A 201 -8.37 6.51 -41.59
CA ILE A 201 -7.46 5.76 -42.44
C ILE A 201 -7.39 4.30 -41.98
N THR A 202 -6.98 3.42 -42.88
CA THR A 202 -6.85 1.98 -42.61
C THR A 202 -5.78 1.77 -41.51
N SER A 203 -6.11 0.95 -40.52
CA SER A 203 -5.17 0.51 -39.48
C SER A 203 -5.54 -0.90 -39.03
N THR A 204 -4.52 -1.70 -38.64
CA THR A 204 -4.68 -3.05 -38.12
C THR A 204 -4.48 -3.13 -36.60
N ASN A 205 -4.01 -2.07 -35.96
CA ASN A 205 -3.60 -2.06 -34.55
C ASN A 205 -4.15 -0.89 -33.73
N THR A 206 -5.06 -0.11 -34.30
CA THR A 206 -5.72 1.01 -33.59
C THR A 206 -7.24 0.90 -33.70
N LEU A 207 -7.93 1.38 -32.68
CA LEU A 207 -9.38 1.47 -32.65
C LEU A 207 -9.78 2.93 -32.48
N THR A 208 -10.79 3.37 -33.24
CA THR A 208 -11.32 4.74 -33.12
C THR A 208 -12.81 4.73 -32.77
N THR A 209 -13.24 5.74 -32.00
CA THR A 209 -14.67 5.95 -31.74
C THR A 209 -15.36 6.53 -32.97
N LYS A 210 -16.70 6.44 -33.01
CA LYS A 210 -17.52 7.35 -33.84
C LYS A 210 -17.28 8.81 -33.44
N MET A 211 -17.81 9.75 -34.18
CA MET A 211 -17.85 11.15 -33.80
C MET A 211 -18.74 11.31 -32.56
N LEU A 212 -18.20 11.90 -31.50
CA LEU A 212 -18.89 12.14 -30.23
C LEU A 212 -19.08 13.64 -30.03
N ASN A 213 -20.22 14.05 -29.49
CA ASN A 213 -20.50 15.45 -29.19
C ASN A 213 -19.94 15.83 -27.81
N ILE A 214 -19.42 17.05 -27.68
CA ILE A 214 -19.14 17.66 -26.39
C ILE A 214 -20.44 18.27 -25.88
N PRO A 215 -20.96 17.93 -24.70
CA PRO A 215 -22.18 18.53 -24.16
C PRO A 215 -22.03 20.05 -24.00
N GLN A 216 -22.98 20.83 -24.57
CA GLN A 216 -22.90 22.29 -24.59
C GLN A 216 -23.83 22.97 -23.56
N ASP A 217 -24.85 22.27 -23.13
CA ASP A 217 -25.97 22.74 -22.28
C ASP A 217 -25.77 22.47 -20.80
N LEU A 218 -24.60 22.00 -20.40
CA LEU A 218 -24.28 21.75 -19.00
C LEU A 218 -23.86 23.02 -18.26
N THR A 219 -24.30 23.15 -17.03
CA THR A 219 -23.93 24.25 -16.14
C THR A 219 -23.16 23.71 -14.93
N PRO A 220 -21.98 24.21 -14.61
CA PRO A 220 -21.19 25.22 -15.37
C PRO A 220 -20.76 24.72 -16.76
N LYS A 221 -20.38 25.64 -17.65
CA LYS A 221 -19.85 25.26 -18.97
C LYS A 221 -18.63 24.35 -18.80
N ILE A 222 -18.64 23.25 -19.51
CA ILE A 222 -17.57 22.25 -19.46
C ILE A 222 -16.33 22.77 -20.21
N THR A 223 -15.18 22.72 -19.55
CA THR A 223 -13.88 23.11 -20.10
C THR A 223 -12.90 21.96 -20.19
N SER A 224 -13.23 20.81 -19.56
CA SER A 224 -12.40 19.62 -19.57
C SER A 224 -13.24 18.34 -19.46
N PHE A 225 -12.62 17.23 -19.79
CA PHE A 225 -13.12 15.89 -19.51
C PHE A 225 -11.96 14.97 -19.19
N LEU A 226 -12.25 13.79 -18.66
CA LEU A 226 -11.26 12.74 -18.50
C LEU A 226 -11.81 11.42 -19.04
N ILE A 227 -10.90 10.50 -19.32
CA ILE A 227 -11.23 9.12 -19.68
C ILE A 227 -10.81 8.24 -18.53
N ALA A 228 -11.77 7.49 -17.99
CA ALA A 228 -11.58 6.53 -16.91
C ALA A 228 -11.89 5.11 -17.39
N GLY A 229 -11.66 4.12 -16.54
CA GLY A 229 -12.19 2.78 -16.75
C GLY A 229 -13.70 2.71 -16.61
N ALA A 230 -14.27 1.54 -16.91
CA ALA A 230 -15.69 1.27 -16.82
C ALA A 230 -16.08 0.66 -15.45
N GLY A 231 -17.37 0.72 -15.14
CA GLY A 231 -17.95 0.18 -13.92
C GLY A 231 -17.61 0.96 -12.66
N TYR A 232 -18.09 0.44 -11.55
CA TYR A 232 -17.94 1.08 -10.23
C TYR A 232 -16.48 1.24 -9.81
N ALA A 233 -15.67 0.21 -10.03
CA ALA A 233 -14.25 0.21 -9.71
C ALA A 233 -13.38 0.92 -10.76
N ARG A 234 -13.98 1.50 -11.81
CA ARG A 234 -13.28 2.21 -12.89
C ARG A 234 -12.10 1.44 -13.49
N THR A 235 -12.23 0.14 -13.61
CA THR A 235 -11.22 -0.72 -14.23
C THR A 235 -11.22 -0.60 -15.75
N THR A 236 -10.11 -0.93 -16.39
CA THR A 236 -9.99 -0.88 -17.84
C THR A 236 -9.20 -2.06 -18.39
N ASN A 237 -9.62 -2.56 -19.54
CA ASN A 237 -8.89 -3.56 -20.32
C ASN A 237 -8.08 -2.94 -21.47
N LEU A 238 -7.84 -1.65 -21.45
CA LEU A 238 -7.00 -0.97 -22.44
C LEU A 238 -5.56 -1.49 -22.38
N ASN A 239 -5.01 -1.93 -23.51
CA ASN A 239 -3.61 -2.34 -23.61
C ASN A 239 -2.65 -1.17 -23.40
N SER A 240 -2.91 -0.03 -24.07
CA SER A 240 -2.21 1.22 -23.80
C SER A 240 -3.06 2.11 -22.91
N LYS A 241 -2.42 2.75 -21.92
CA LYS A 241 -3.05 3.77 -21.08
C LYS A 241 -2.95 5.17 -21.68
N ASP A 242 -2.28 5.30 -22.81
CA ASP A 242 -2.19 6.52 -23.59
C ASP A 242 -3.05 6.38 -24.85
N LEU A 243 -3.72 7.46 -25.22
CA LEU A 243 -4.59 7.54 -26.39
C LEU A 243 -4.47 8.91 -27.06
N ASP A 244 -4.94 9.02 -28.29
CA ASP A 244 -5.02 10.29 -29.01
C ASP A 244 -6.45 10.81 -29.05
N ILE A 245 -6.61 12.13 -29.01
CA ILE A 245 -7.91 12.81 -28.97
C ILE A 245 -7.95 13.82 -30.09
N PHE A 246 -8.85 13.62 -31.03
CA PHE A 246 -9.06 14.46 -32.21
C PHE A 246 -10.28 15.35 -31.98
N PHE A 247 -10.15 16.64 -32.16
CA PHE A 247 -11.21 17.62 -31.93
C PHE A 247 -11.73 18.20 -33.24
N TYR A 248 -13.02 18.48 -33.28
CA TYR A 248 -13.73 19.00 -34.46
C TYR A 248 -14.70 20.12 -34.03
N ASP A 249 -14.95 21.01 -34.96
CA ASP A 249 -15.99 22.05 -34.81
C ASP A 249 -17.43 21.47 -35.02
N ASN A 250 -18.43 22.34 -35.00
CA ASN A 250 -19.82 21.94 -35.19
C ASN A 250 -20.07 21.39 -36.62
N ASN A 251 -19.32 21.82 -37.62
CA ASN A 251 -19.41 21.41 -39.02
C ASN A 251 -18.58 20.17 -39.35
N ASN A 252 -17.98 19.53 -38.37
CA ASN A 252 -17.06 18.40 -38.48
C ASN A 252 -15.70 18.77 -39.13
N ASN A 253 -15.32 20.04 -39.15
CA ASN A 253 -13.98 20.41 -39.57
C ASN A 253 -12.99 20.07 -38.46
N PHE A 254 -11.84 19.49 -38.85
CA PHE A 254 -10.80 19.11 -37.92
C PHE A 254 -10.12 20.37 -37.32
N ILE A 255 -10.06 20.45 -35.99
CA ILE A 255 -9.44 21.55 -35.25
C ILE A 255 -8.00 21.21 -34.87
N GLY A 256 -7.78 19.96 -34.38
CA GLY A 256 -6.48 19.54 -33.92
C GLY A 256 -6.52 18.23 -33.15
N VAL A 257 -5.34 17.77 -32.76
CA VAL A 257 -5.15 16.51 -32.03
C VAL A 257 -4.29 16.70 -30.79
N MET A 258 -4.69 16.10 -29.69
CA MET A 258 -3.86 15.89 -28.50
C MET A 258 -3.35 14.44 -28.50
N LYS A 259 -2.03 14.28 -28.67
CA LYS A 259 -1.39 12.96 -28.77
C LYS A 259 -0.99 12.42 -27.41
N LYS A 260 -1.04 11.09 -27.26
CA LYS A 260 -0.56 10.32 -26.09
C LYS A 260 -1.05 10.89 -24.76
N ARG A 261 -2.34 11.19 -24.70
CA ARG A 261 -2.98 11.59 -23.43
C ARG A 261 -3.27 10.35 -22.60
N ARG A 262 -2.87 10.44 -21.34
CA ARG A 262 -3.05 9.35 -20.39
C ARG A 262 -4.47 9.33 -19.83
N ILE A 263 -5.07 8.16 -19.72
CA ILE A 263 -6.34 7.99 -19.00
C ILE A 263 -6.18 8.41 -17.54
N TYR A 264 -7.28 8.77 -16.89
CA TYR A 264 -7.39 9.32 -15.54
C TYR A 264 -6.74 10.71 -15.36
N THR A 265 -6.40 11.40 -16.43
CA THR A 265 -5.90 12.77 -16.38
C THR A 265 -6.86 13.73 -17.05
N ASP A 266 -6.92 14.96 -16.56
CA ASP A 266 -7.77 16.00 -17.15
C ASP A 266 -7.28 16.40 -18.55
N ILE A 267 -8.25 16.47 -19.46
CA ILE A 267 -8.07 16.83 -20.86
C ILE A 267 -8.83 18.12 -21.12
N SER A 268 -8.11 19.21 -21.34
CA SER A 268 -8.72 20.50 -21.66
C SER A 268 -9.39 20.45 -23.03
N ILE A 269 -10.59 21.04 -23.14
CA ILE A 269 -11.33 21.15 -24.38
C ILE A 269 -10.84 22.38 -25.14
N PRO A 270 -10.32 22.24 -26.39
CA PRO A 270 -9.93 23.41 -27.19
C PRO A 270 -11.09 24.37 -27.44
N VAL A 271 -10.78 25.65 -27.57
CA VAL A 271 -11.75 26.66 -27.97
C VAL A 271 -12.38 26.25 -29.29
N ASN A 272 -13.69 26.40 -29.43
CA ASN A 272 -14.51 26.02 -30.60
C ASN A 272 -14.63 24.52 -30.86
N ALA A 273 -14.06 23.65 -30.05
CA ALA A 273 -14.31 22.22 -30.16
C ALA A 273 -15.75 21.90 -29.72
N MET A 274 -16.50 21.26 -30.59
CA MET A 274 -17.88 20.83 -30.34
C MET A 274 -18.02 19.31 -30.40
N LYS A 275 -17.07 18.66 -31.05
CA LYS A 275 -17.04 17.21 -31.23
C LYS A 275 -15.63 16.69 -31.07
N PHE A 276 -15.53 15.38 -30.81
CA PHE A 276 -14.23 14.72 -30.70
C PHE A 276 -14.33 13.25 -31.11
N ARG A 277 -13.15 12.63 -31.32
CA ARG A 277 -12.98 11.18 -31.49
C ARG A 277 -11.77 10.75 -30.68
N LEU A 278 -11.83 9.52 -30.15
CA LEU A 278 -10.71 8.88 -29.45
C LEU A 278 -10.06 7.85 -30.37
N GLN A 279 -8.75 7.76 -30.30
CA GLN A 279 -7.96 6.72 -30.94
C GLN A 279 -7.16 5.95 -29.89
N PHE A 280 -7.47 4.65 -29.75
CA PHE A 280 -6.83 3.76 -28.81
C PHE A 280 -5.76 2.92 -29.50
N TYR A 281 -4.61 2.75 -28.86
CA TYR A 281 -3.55 1.85 -29.30
C TYR A 281 -3.84 0.44 -28.82
N ASN A 282 -3.93 -0.52 -29.74
CA ASN A 282 -4.31 -1.89 -29.43
C ASN A 282 -3.40 -2.88 -30.15
N GLU A 283 -2.12 -2.89 -29.78
CA GLU A 283 -1.02 -3.53 -30.51
C GLU A 283 -1.16 -5.04 -30.65
N ASN A 284 -1.82 -5.75 -29.74
CA ASN A 284 -1.80 -7.21 -29.68
C ASN A 284 -3.16 -7.91 -29.72
N ASN A 285 -4.25 -7.17 -29.71
CA ASN A 285 -5.57 -7.78 -29.71
C ASN A 285 -6.65 -6.79 -30.17
N VAL A 286 -7.34 -7.12 -31.25
CA VAL A 286 -8.42 -6.30 -31.81
C VAL A 286 -9.72 -6.53 -31.04
N ASN A 287 -9.67 -6.42 -29.70
CA ASN A 287 -10.86 -6.49 -28.88
C ASN A 287 -11.61 -5.16 -28.95
N LYS A 288 -12.76 -5.14 -29.61
CA LYS A 288 -13.64 -3.96 -29.69
C LYS A 288 -14.42 -3.70 -28.39
N ASN A 289 -14.41 -4.63 -27.44
CA ASN A 289 -15.10 -4.49 -26.16
C ASN A 289 -14.17 -3.79 -25.15
N LEU A 290 -13.78 -2.55 -25.43
CA LEU A 290 -12.96 -1.77 -24.51
C LEU A 290 -13.81 -1.25 -23.35
N GLN A 291 -13.25 -1.35 -22.15
CA GLN A 291 -13.86 -0.86 -20.93
C GLN A 291 -13.31 0.54 -20.60
N TYR A 292 -14.10 1.56 -20.86
CA TYR A 292 -13.79 2.95 -20.55
C TYR A 292 -15.06 3.81 -20.43
N THR A 293 -14.92 4.91 -19.73
CA THR A 293 -15.96 5.94 -19.55
C THR A 293 -15.38 7.31 -19.87
N ILE A 294 -16.14 8.17 -20.53
CA ILE A 294 -15.76 9.55 -20.82
C ILE A 294 -16.56 10.46 -19.86
N MET A 295 -15.85 11.16 -18.99
CA MET A 295 -16.43 11.92 -17.87
C MET A 295 -16.24 13.42 -18.07
N PHE A 296 -17.31 14.13 -18.36
CA PHE A 296 -17.31 15.58 -18.61
C PHE A 296 -17.48 16.40 -17.34
N GLY A 297 -16.79 17.55 -17.29
CA GLY A 297 -16.75 18.43 -16.14
C GLY A 297 -15.85 17.90 -15.03
N GLY A 298 -15.19 16.80 -15.29
CA GLY A 298 -14.25 16.18 -14.38
C GLY A 298 -14.88 15.63 -13.10
N ILE A 299 -14.04 15.02 -12.33
CA ILE A 299 -14.25 14.59 -10.95
C ILE A 299 -13.64 15.64 -10.02
N PRO A 300 -13.82 15.57 -8.71
CA PRO A 300 -13.10 16.43 -7.77
C PRO A 300 -11.59 16.41 -8.02
N HIS A 301 -10.96 17.58 -8.11
CA HIS A 301 -9.53 17.68 -8.37
C HIS A 301 -8.86 18.86 -7.68
N HIS A 302 -7.58 18.72 -7.32
CA HIS A 302 -6.80 19.76 -6.64
C HIS A 302 -7.46 20.25 -5.35
N ASN A 303 -8.14 19.37 -4.62
CA ASN A 303 -8.73 19.70 -3.33
C ASN A 303 -7.85 19.13 -2.21
N THR A 304 -7.94 19.74 -1.04
CA THR A 304 -7.07 19.41 0.09
C THR A 304 -7.86 19.20 1.38
N VAL A 305 -7.53 18.15 2.13
CA VAL A 305 -7.88 17.98 3.54
C VAL A 305 -6.61 18.20 4.35
N GLU A 306 -6.57 19.26 5.17
CA GLU A 306 -5.33 19.69 5.82
C GLU A 306 -5.55 20.04 7.30
N LYS A 307 -4.64 19.59 8.16
CA LYS A 307 -4.62 19.92 9.61
C LYS A 307 -5.95 19.61 10.31
N CYS A 308 -6.65 18.58 9.85
CA CYS A 308 -7.91 18.13 10.42
C CYS A 308 -7.69 16.98 11.41
N GLU A 309 -8.61 16.86 12.38
CA GLU A 309 -8.76 15.66 13.18
C GLU A 309 -10.00 14.89 12.69
N VAL A 310 -9.78 13.68 12.12
CA VAL A 310 -10.83 12.86 11.50
C VAL A 310 -10.94 11.54 12.25
N PHE A 311 -12.05 11.30 12.93
CA PHE A 311 -12.13 10.14 13.81
C PHE A 311 -13.54 9.59 13.99
N ASN A 312 -13.60 8.36 14.49
CA ASN A 312 -14.83 7.64 14.80
C ASN A 312 -15.79 7.48 13.61
N GLY A 313 -15.32 7.52 12.36
CA GLY A 313 -16.15 7.17 11.21
C GLY A 313 -16.52 5.69 11.25
N HIS A 314 -17.80 5.38 11.02
CA HIS A 314 -18.28 4.00 11.12
C HIS A 314 -17.72 3.13 10.00
N ARG A 315 -17.89 3.56 8.74
CA ARG A 315 -17.29 2.93 7.57
C ARG A 315 -15.81 3.29 7.47
N GLY A 316 -15.48 4.57 7.53
CA GLY A 316 -14.11 5.04 7.39
C GLY A 316 -13.89 6.49 7.81
N GLY A 317 -12.65 6.92 7.70
CA GLY A 317 -12.26 8.30 7.98
C GLY A 317 -12.43 9.19 6.74
N ILE A 318 -11.63 8.93 5.71
CA ILE A 318 -11.60 9.72 4.47
C ILE A 318 -11.68 8.77 3.28
N THR A 319 -12.68 8.92 2.42
CA THR A 319 -12.64 8.34 1.08
C THR A 319 -11.97 9.34 0.15
N LEU A 320 -10.78 8.98 -0.33
CA LEU A 320 -9.97 9.81 -1.22
C LEU A 320 -10.08 9.32 -2.66
N GLY A 321 -10.41 10.21 -3.56
CA GLY A 321 -10.50 9.95 -5.00
C GLY A 321 -10.35 11.22 -5.83
N GLY A 322 -10.63 11.11 -7.12
CA GLY A 322 -10.43 12.22 -8.06
C GLY A 322 -8.95 12.40 -8.43
N ASN A 323 -8.62 13.56 -8.99
CA ASN A 323 -7.28 13.85 -9.50
C ASN A 323 -6.56 14.90 -8.64
N TYR A 324 -5.30 14.66 -8.33
CA TYR A 324 -4.45 15.64 -7.62
C TYR A 324 -5.05 16.10 -6.29
N ASN A 325 -5.87 15.27 -5.64
CA ASN A 325 -6.40 15.59 -4.33
C ASN A 325 -5.40 15.16 -3.24
N GLU A 326 -5.39 15.89 -2.13
CA GLU A 326 -4.38 15.75 -1.11
C GLU A 326 -4.98 15.59 0.29
N VAL A 327 -4.39 14.69 1.07
CA VAL A 327 -4.67 14.50 2.50
C VAL A 327 -3.36 14.74 3.24
N ILE A 328 -3.22 15.91 3.88
CA ILE A 328 -1.92 16.39 4.38
C ILE A 328 -2.00 16.88 5.83
N ASN A 329 -1.03 16.50 6.66
CA ASN A 329 -0.90 17.00 8.05
C ASN A 329 -2.14 16.72 8.92
N ASN A 330 -2.85 15.63 8.71
CA ASN A 330 -4.06 15.31 9.47
C ASN A 330 -3.76 14.31 10.59
N LYS A 331 -4.63 14.33 11.60
CA LYS A 331 -4.74 13.30 12.62
C LYS A 331 -5.96 12.45 12.34
N ILE A 332 -5.75 11.18 11.90
CA ILE A 332 -6.81 10.27 11.45
C ILE A 332 -6.81 9.05 12.36
N ARG A 333 -7.87 8.85 13.14
CA ARG A 333 -7.85 7.83 14.18
C ARG A 333 -9.19 7.15 14.43
N ASP A 334 -9.13 5.95 15.01
CA ASP A 334 -10.29 5.22 15.53
C ASP A 334 -11.41 5.00 14.50
N ASN A 335 -11.09 5.02 13.20
CA ASN A 335 -12.07 4.82 12.13
C ASN A 335 -12.26 3.33 11.82
N GLY A 336 -13.46 2.97 11.34
CA GLY A 336 -13.79 1.61 10.94
C GLY A 336 -13.90 0.61 12.09
N LYS A 337 -13.84 1.03 13.34
CA LYS A 337 -14.03 0.16 14.51
C LYS A 337 -15.48 -0.02 14.89
N GLY A 338 -16.33 0.97 14.60
CA GLY A 338 -17.74 0.96 14.89
C GLY A 338 -18.07 0.77 16.38
N LEU A 339 -19.33 0.92 16.75
CA LEU A 339 -19.85 0.37 17.99
C LEU A 339 -20.16 -1.11 17.73
N VAL A 340 -19.28 -2.00 18.14
CA VAL A 340 -19.57 -3.44 18.08
C VAL A 340 -20.65 -3.74 19.10
N ARG A 341 -21.89 -3.89 18.62
CA ARG A 341 -22.98 -4.43 19.43
C ARG A 341 -23.22 -5.85 19.01
N PHE A 342 -23.59 -6.69 19.95
CA PHE A 342 -23.89 -8.10 19.71
C PHE A 342 -25.38 -8.33 19.90
N LEU A 343 -26.00 -8.99 18.96
CA LEU A 343 -27.32 -9.62 19.11
C LEU A 343 -27.10 -11.13 19.08
N ASP A 344 -27.53 -11.83 20.11
CA ASP A 344 -27.36 -13.27 20.25
C ASP A 344 -25.90 -13.74 20.05
N GLY A 345 -24.94 -12.97 20.58
CA GLY A 345 -23.51 -13.28 20.48
C GLY A 345 -22.88 -13.03 19.08
N LYS A 346 -23.65 -12.50 18.12
CA LYS A 346 -23.14 -12.15 16.79
C LYS A 346 -22.91 -10.65 16.66
N PRO A 347 -21.82 -10.18 16.04
CA PRO A 347 -21.65 -8.78 15.75
C PRO A 347 -22.70 -8.33 14.74
N ILE A 348 -23.45 -7.28 15.06
CA ILE A 348 -24.45 -6.69 14.16
C ILE A 348 -23.76 -5.81 13.13
N PHE A 349 -22.54 -5.40 13.44
CA PHE A 349 -21.73 -4.56 12.58
C PHE A 349 -20.98 -5.38 11.54
N ASN A 350 -21.29 -5.18 10.28
CA ASN A 350 -20.56 -5.77 9.16
C ASN A 350 -20.35 -4.70 8.08
N ASN A 351 -19.26 -3.94 8.22
CA ASN A 351 -18.78 -3.09 7.13
C ASN A 351 -17.40 -3.57 6.71
N PRO A 352 -17.22 -4.12 5.50
CA PRO A 352 -15.98 -4.72 5.05
C PRO A 352 -14.86 -3.70 4.79
N THR A 353 -15.17 -2.42 4.56
CA THR A 353 -14.15 -1.42 4.20
C THR A 353 -13.30 -1.00 5.38
N ARG A 354 -13.83 -0.40 6.41
CA ARG A 354 -13.21 -0.10 7.72
C ARG A 354 -11.83 0.56 7.67
N TYR A 355 -11.55 1.45 6.72
CA TYR A 355 -10.27 2.11 6.53
C TYR A 355 -10.22 3.53 7.11
N SER A 356 -9.04 3.95 7.58
CA SER A 356 -8.79 5.35 7.91
C SER A 356 -8.82 6.22 6.66
N ILE A 357 -8.16 5.77 5.59
CA ILE A 357 -8.24 6.37 4.25
C ILE A 357 -8.60 5.27 3.26
N ASN A 358 -9.68 5.47 2.53
CA ASN A 358 -10.21 4.51 1.57
C ASN A 358 -10.17 5.08 0.15
N MET A 359 -9.49 4.36 -0.77
CA MET A 359 -9.46 4.70 -2.20
C MET A 359 -10.13 3.62 -3.06
N GLU A 360 -10.91 2.70 -2.46
CA GLU A 360 -11.54 1.57 -3.16
C GLU A 360 -12.46 2.01 -4.30
N ASP A 361 -13.34 2.95 -4.01
CA ASP A 361 -14.37 3.44 -4.93
C ASP A 361 -13.93 4.69 -5.69
N SER A 362 -12.71 5.07 -5.48
CA SER A 362 -12.16 6.29 -6.01
C SER A 362 -11.23 5.94 -7.15
N TYR A 363 -11.54 6.45 -8.26
CA TYR A 363 -10.63 6.46 -9.39
C TYR A 363 -10.11 7.87 -9.56
N GLY A 364 -8.99 7.95 -10.15
CA GLY A 364 -8.30 9.21 -10.35
C GLY A 364 -6.79 8.96 -10.40
N ALA A 365 -6.04 10.02 -10.48
CA ALA A 365 -4.61 9.96 -10.59
C ALA A 365 -3.93 11.01 -9.72
N SER A 366 -2.68 10.71 -9.35
CA SER A 366 -1.78 11.65 -8.68
C SER A 366 -2.31 12.20 -7.35
N CYS A 367 -3.02 11.35 -6.58
CA CYS A 367 -3.41 11.69 -5.22
C CYS A 367 -2.22 11.57 -4.26
N THR A 368 -2.20 12.43 -3.24
CA THR A 368 -1.13 12.46 -2.23
C THR A 368 -1.68 12.27 -0.82
N ILE A 369 -1.04 11.38 -0.06
CA ILE A 369 -1.29 11.16 1.37
C ILE A 369 0.04 11.42 2.08
N LYS A 370 0.15 12.56 2.78
CA LYS A 370 1.44 13.03 3.26
C LYS A 370 1.37 13.63 4.67
N ASP A 371 2.43 13.39 5.46
CA ASP A 371 2.62 14.00 6.78
C ASP A 371 1.45 13.75 7.75
N ASN A 372 0.70 12.63 7.60
CA ASN A 372 -0.43 12.32 8.47
C ASN A 372 -0.02 11.42 9.64
N GLU A 373 -0.71 11.60 10.76
CA GLU A 373 -0.71 10.67 11.90
C GLU A 373 -1.96 9.78 11.81
N ILE A 374 -1.78 8.47 11.53
CA ILE A 374 -2.87 7.51 11.29
C ILE A 374 -2.78 6.39 12.33
N TYR A 375 -3.80 6.25 13.20
CA TYR A 375 -3.72 5.23 14.24
C TYR A 375 -5.07 4.78 14.80
N GLY A 376 -5.02 3.70 15.58
CA GLY A 376 -6.14 3.21 16.34
C GLY A 376 -7.31 2.69 15.50
N SER A 377 -7.14 2.52 14.20
CA SER A 377 -8.18 2.07 13.27
C SER A 377 -8.07 0.57 12.98
N TYR A 378 -9.12 -0.02 12.41
CA TYR A 378 -9.05 -1.42 12.01
C TYR A 378 -8.11 -1.63 10.83
N HIS A 379 -8.25 -0.81 9.77
CA HIS A 379 -7.31 -0.69 8.67
C HIS A 379 -6.75 0.74 8.58
N GLY A 380 -5.54 0.87 8.05
CA GLY A 380 -4.93 2.16 7.76
C GLY A 380 -5.39 2.73 6.41
N ILE A 381 -4.65 2.48 5.35
CA ILE A 381 -4.86 3.03 4.00
C ILE A 381 -5.18 1.91 3.02
N LEU A 382 -6.29 2.01 2.29
CA LEU A 382 -6.57 1.21 1.09
C LEU A 382 -6.21 2.02 -0.15
N VAL A 383 -5.34 1.47 -0.97
CA VAL A 383 -4.79 2.15 -2.17
C VAL A 383 -5.40 1.55 -3.42
N GLY A 384 -6.31 2.28 -4.06
CA GLY A 384 -7.00 1.86 -5.28
C GLY A 384 -6.99 2.89 -6.41
N CYS A 385 -6.13 3.90 -6.33
CA CYS A 385 -6.00 4.97 -7.31
C CYS A 385 -5.00 4.61 -8.42
N TYR A 386 -5.12 5.24 -9.59
CA TYR A 386 -4.21 5.02 -10.72
C TYR A 386 -2.75 5.33 -10.37
N ASP A 387 -2.51 6.47 -9.74
CA ASP A 387 -1.20 6.92 -9.29
C ASP A 387 -1.35 7.57 -7.91
N VAL A 388 -0.54 7.17 -6.95
CA VAL A 388 -0.62 7.67 -5.58
C VAL A 388 0.77 7.79 -4.95
N LEU A 389 0.96 8.89 -4.22
CA LEU A 389 2.10 9.10 -3.35
C LEU A 389 1.67 8.99 -1.89
N ILE A 390 2.30 8.09 -1.13
CA ILE A 390 2.13 7.93 0.32
C ILE A 390 3.49 8.23 0.95
N GLU A 391 3.63 9.41 1.56
CA GLU A 391 4.93 9.91 1.99
C GLU A 391 4.89 10.50 3.40
N HIS A 392 5.93 10.25 4.20
CA HIS A 392 6.13 10.83 5.54
C HIS A 392 4.97 10.61 6.53
N ASN A 393 4.17 9.55 6.37
CA ASN A 393 3.10 9.26 7.30
C ASN A 393 3.60 8.45 8.49
N HIS A 394 3.00 8.72 9.65
CA HIS A 394 3.19 7.98 10.88
C HIS A 394 1.98 7.09 11.12
N ILE A 395 2.11 5.77 10.88
CA ILE A 395 1.01 4.80 10.89
C ILE A 395 1.26 3.78 11.99
N TYR A 396 0.36 3.70 12.98
CA TYR A 396 0.59 2.82 14.10
C TYR A 396 -0.68 2.35 14.80
N ASN A 397 -0.57 1.28 15.61
CA ASN A 397 -1.69 0.68 16.33
C ASN A 397 -2.85 0.34 15.38
N ILE A 398 -2.53 -0.28 14.24
CA ILE A 398 -3.52 -0.74 13.27
C ILE A 398 -3.84 -2.21 13.54
N ASP A 399 -5.11 -2.50 13.77
CA ASP A 399 -5.55 -3.82 14.24
C ASP A 399 -5.30 -4.93 13.21
N TYR A 400 -5.33 -4.62 11.88
CA TYR A 400 -5.16 -5.65 10.87
C TYR A 400 -4.12 -5.28 9.79
N LEU A 401 -4.36 -4.27 8.94
CA LEU A 401 -3.49 -3.97 7.80
C LEU A 401 -3.25 -2.47 7.65
N ALA A 402 -1.99 -2.03 7.76
CA ALA A 402 -1.64 -0.63 7.73
C ALA A 402 -1.77 -0.02 6.33
N ILE A 403 -1.20 -0.65 5.30
CA ILE A 403 -1.34 -0.23 3.90
C ILE A 403 -1.76 -1.43 3.07
N ASN A 404 -2.90 -1.33 2.42
CA ASN A 404 -3.46 -2.36 1.56
C ASN A 404 -3.45 -1.89 0.11
N LEU A 405 -2.71 -2.58 -0.74
CA LEU A 405 -2.62 -2.29 -2.17
C LEU A 405 -3.71 -3.06 -2.89
N TYR A 406 -4.69 -2.31 -3.37
CA TYR A 406 -5.84 -2.81 -4.10
C TYR A 406 -5.79 -2.28 -5.53
N SER A 407 -6.42 -2.75 -6.46
CA SER A 407 -6.61 -2.34 -7.87
C SER A 407 -5.97 -1.00 -8.30
N LEU A 408 -4.64 -0.90 -8.31
CA LEU A 408 -3.88 0.29 -8.66
C LEU A 408 -2.97 0.04 -9.88
N MET A 409 -2.44 1.11 -10.50
CA MET A 409 -1.47 1.02 -11.58
C MET A 409 -0.06 1.45 -11.16
N HIS A 410 0.02 2.48 -10.34
CA HIS A 410 1.29 2.95 -9.81
C HIS A 410 1.11 3.47 -8.37
N ALA A 411 2.02 3.11 -7.49
CA ALA A 411 2.10 3.68 -6.14
C ALA A 411 3.55 3.87 -5.72
N THR A 412 3.82 4.98 -5.05
CA THR A 412 5.07 5.21 -4.33
C THR A 412 4.76 5.36 -2.85
N ILE A 413 5.34 4.46 -2.06
CA ILE A 413 5.25 4.44 -0.58
C ILE A 413 6.64 4.77 -0.08
N LYS A 414 6.82 6.00 0.42
CA LYS A 414 8.14 6.51 0.72
C LYS A 414 8.22 7.18 2.08
N ASP A 415 9.30 6.93 2.80
CA ASP A 415 9.65 7.65 4.03
C ASP A 415 8.54 7.59 5.11
N ASN A 416 7.77 6.51 5.16
CA ASN A 416 6.74 6.32 6.18
C ASN A 416 7.32 5.55 7.37
N PHE A 417 6.77 5.81 8.56
CA PHE A 417 7.08 5.09 9.78
C PHE A 417 5.87 4.27 10.23
N LEU A 418 6.02 2.92 10.18
CA LEU A 418 4.96 1.98 10.56
C LEU A 418 5.40 1.17 11.80
N TYR A 419 4.59 1.16 12.85
CA TYR A 419 4.87 0.34 14.02
C TYR A 419 3.61 -0.16 14.73
N ASN A 420 3.73 -1.28 15.43
CA ASN A 420 2.62 -1.91 16.13
C ASN A 420 1.38 -2.13 15.23
N CYS A 421 1.64 -2.57 13.99
CA CYS A 421 0.62 -2.98 13.04
C CYS A 421 0.67 -4.51 12.88
N GLN A 422 -0.47 -5.19 12.84
CA GLN A 422 -0.45 -6.64 12.63
C GLN A 422 0.19 -7.00 11.28
N ASN A 423 -0.19 -6.27 10.24
CA ASN A 423 0.44 -6.35 8.93
C ASN A 423 0.78 -4.95 8.44
N ASN A 424 2.00 -4.77 7.96
CA ASN A 424 2.48 -3.48 7.47
C ASN A 424 1.95 -3.17 6.07
N ILE A 425 2.27 -4.01 5.09
CA ILE A 425 1.81 -3.85 3.71
C ILE A 425 1.31 -5.20 3.19
N GLY A 426 0.15 -5.19 2.53
CA GLY A 426 -0.42 -6.34 1.87
C GLY A 426 -0.91 -6.03 0.45
N LEU A 427 -1.00 -7.07 -0.38
CA LEU A 427 -1.53 -7.00 -1.73
C LEU A 427 -2.89 -7.70 -1.79
N MET A 428 -3.89 -7.02 -2.33
CA MET A 428 -5.14 -7.62 -2.77
C MET A 428 -5.09 -7.91 -4.27
N THR A 429 -6.12 -8.58 -4.78
CA THR A 429 -6.25 -8.85 -6.21
C THR A 429 -6.32 -7.54 -6.99
N SER A 430 -5.47 -7.38 -8.01
CA SER A 430 -5.52 -6.24 -8.90
C SER A 430 -6.31 -6.59 -10.17
N ASN A 431 -7.15 -5.67 -10.60
CA ASN A 431 -7.80 -5.72 -11.91
C ASN A 431 -6.89 -5.20 -13.05
N PHE A 432 -5.70 -4.69 -12.71
CA PHE A 432 -4.70 -4.24 -13.66
C PHE A 432 -3.60 -5.27 -13.79
N SER A 433 -3.26 -5.64 -15.00
CA SER A 433 -2.05 -6.41 -15.27
C SER A 433 -0.82 -5.52 -15.13
N ALA A 434 0.16 -5.96 -14.35
CA ALA A 434 1.46 -5.29 -14.19
C ALA A 434 1.42 -3.90 -13.50
N ALA A 435 0.77 -3.80 -12.34
CA ALA A 435 0.89 -2.63 -11.48
C ALA A 435 2.32 -2.48 -10.94
N PHE A 436 2.81 -1.24 -10.86
CA PHE A 436 4.13 -0.92 -10.30
C PHE A 436 4.00 -0.31 -8.92
N VAL A 437 4.74 -0.84 -7.95
CA VAL A 437 4.78 -0.31 -6.59
C VAL A 437 6.23 -0.11 -6.16
N ASN A 438 6.57 1.10 -5.76
CA ASN A 438 7.85 1.44 -5.17
C ASN A 438 7.68 1.64 -3.66
N ILE A 439 8.40 0.85 -2.85
CA ILE A 439 8.43 0.93 -1.38
C ILE A 439 9.85 1.32 -1.01
N ILE A 440 10.06 2.59 -0.65
CA ILE A 440 11.40 3.18 -0.58
C ILE A 440 11.57 3.94 0.74
N GLU A 441 12.70 3.72 1.43
CA GLU A 441 13.11 4.51 2.58
C GLU A 441 12.13 4.48 3.76
N ASN A 442 11.25 3.47 3.85
CA ASN A 442 10.32 3.34 4.96
C ASN A 442 10.96 2.64 6.16
N SER A 443 10.43 2.92 7.35
CA SER A 443 10.77 2.23 8.58
C SER A 443 9.61 1.38 9.07
N PHE A 444 9.82 0.08 9.21
CA PHE A 444 8.86 -0.91 9.70
C PHE A 444 9.32 -1.50 11.02
N THR A 445 8.52 -1.41 12.08
CA THR A 445 8.82 -2.03 13.36
C THR A 445 7.76 -3.07 13.71
N GLY A 446 8.19 -4.33 13.80
CA GLY A 446 7.28 -5.48 13.95
C GLY A 446 6.43 -5.75 12.71
N GLY A 447 5.43 -6.61 12.88
CA GLY A 447 4.40 -6.90 11.89
C GLY A 447 4.87 -7.67 10.66
N ASN A 448 3.90 -8.05 9.85
CA ASN A 448 4.08 -8.87 8.67
C ASN A 448 4.04 -8.06 7.39
N MET A 449 4.64 -8.61 6.33
CA MET A 449 4.51 -8.10 4.97
C MET A 449 4.25 -9.25 4.00
N ASN A 450 3.18 -9.16 3.20
CA ASN A 450 2.85 -10.18 2.21
C ASN A 450 2.62 -9.54 0.82
N LEU A 451 3.58 -9.77 -0.08
CA LEU A 451 3.64 -9.19 -1.43
C LEU A 451 3.73 -10.30 -2.49
N THR A 452 2.85 -11.29 -2.42
CA THR A 452 2.90 -12.50 -3.28
C THR A 452 1.99 -12.47 -4.51
N ASN A 453 1.28 -11.36 -4.76
CA ASN A 453 0.37 -11.28 -5.91
C ASN A 453 1.14 -10.93 -7.19
N ASP A 454 1.11 -11.83 -8.17
CA ASP A 454 1.85 -11.71 -9.43
C ASP A 454 1.35 -10.60 -10.37
N SER A 455 0.19 -10.02 -10.10
CA SER A 455 -0.30 -8.84 -10.83
C SER A 455 0.51 -7.58 -10.54
N TYR A 456 1.35 -7.61 -9.51
CA TYR A 456 2.17 -6.47 -9.09
C TYR A 456 3.64 -6.71 -9.37
N ARG A 457 4.32 -5.66 -9.79
CA ARG A 457 5.78 -5.54 -9.77
C ARG A 457 6.17 -4.62 -8.64
N VAL A 458 6.78 -5.17 -7.59
CA VAL A 458 7.10 -4.41 -6.38
C VAL A 458 8.61 -4.26 -6.25
N SER A 459 9.05 -3.02 -6.07
CA SER A 459 10.44 -2.70 -5.73
C SER A 459 10.52 -2.23 -4.29
N LEU A 460 11.30 -2.96 -3.47
CA LEU A 460 11.58 -2.58 -2.09
C LEU A 460 13.05 -2.19 -1.99
N SER A 461 13.32 -0.92 -1.66
CA SER A 461 14.70 -0.44 -1.55
C SER A 461 14.90 0.54 -0.42
N ASN A 462 16.08 0.47 0.21
CA ASN A 462 16.51 1.38 1.28
C ASN A 462 15.58 1.37 2.50
N ASN A 463 14.75 0.35 2.69
CA ASN A 463 13.87 0.29 3.84
C ASN A 463 14.59 -0.30 5.05
N GLN A 464 14.15 0.13 6.24
CA GLN A 464 14.58 -0.41 7.52
C GLN A 464 13.48 -1.30 8.11
N TYR A 465 13.84 -2.49 8.53
CA TYR A 465 12.95 -3.43 9.21
C TYR A 465 13.52 -3.73 10.60
N VAL A 466 12.78 -3.40 11.63
CA VAL A 466 13.14 -3.69 13.02
C VAL A 466 12.21 -4.79 13.54
N ASN A 467 12.78 -5.92 13.95
CA ASN A 467 12.03 -7.08 14.46
C ASN A 467 10.84 -7.51 13.57
N PRO A 468 10.99 -7.67 12.24
CA PRO A 468 9.89 -8.17 11.42
C PRO A 468 9.56 -9.62 11.81
N ASP A 469 8.27 -10.00 11.77
CA ASP A 469 7.87 -11.39 11.97
C ASP A 469 8.09 -12.20 10.70
N PHE A 470 7.49 -11.80 9.59
CA PHE A 470 7.78 -12.39 8.28
C PHE A 470 7.58 -11.41 7.12
N VAL A 471 8.39 -11.62 6.08
CA VAL A 471 8.32 -10.89 4.81
C VAL A 471 8.23 -11.91 3.69
N THR A 472 7.10 -11.90 2.97
CA THR A 472 6.87 -12.80 1.83
C THR A 472 6.76 -11.99 0.55
N LEU A 473 7.66 -12.30 -0.39
CA LEU A 473 7.75 -11.62 -1.68
C LEU A 473 7.40 -12.61 -2.80
N GLY A 474 6.66 -12.13 -3.78
CA GLY A 474 6.40 -12.85 -5.03
C GLY A 474 7.57 -12.80 -6.01
N ASP A 475 7.46 -13.54 -7.12
CA ASP A 475 8.52 -13.66 -8.12
C ASP A 475 8.82 -12.34 -8.84
N ASN A 476 7.86 -11.45 -8.91
CA ASN A 476 7.97 -10.13 -9.53
C ASN A 476 8.44 -9.02 -8.56
N CYS A 477 8.94 -9.40 -7.38
CA CYS A 477 9.45 -8.46 -6.39
C CYS A 477 10.98 -8.34 -6.46
N THR A 478 11.48 -7.11 -6.27
CA THR A 478 12.92 -6.86 -6.02
C THR A 478 13.13 -6.41 -4.59
N PHE A 479 14.22 -6.87 -3.96
CA PHE A 479 14.56 -6.55 -2.57
C PHE A 479 16.02 -6.12 -2.50
N ASP A 480 16.25 -4.80 -2.59
CA ASP A 480 17.58 -4.23 -2.76
C ASP A 480 17.92 -3.23 -1.66
N ASN A 481 19.13 -3.30 -1.13
CA ASN A 481 19.68 -2.33 -0.17
C ASN A 481 18.79 -2.07 1.06
N ASN A 482 18.12 -3.11 1.55
CA ASN A 482 17.30 -3.02 2.76
C ASN A 482 18.10 -3.42 4.01
N HIS A 483 17.72 -2.88 5.16
CA HIS A 483 18.36 -3.14 6.45
C HIS A 483 17.39 -3.84 7.39
N ILE A 484 17.72 -5.06 7.81
CA ILE A 484 16.94 -5.88 8.73
C ILE A 484 17.69 -6.01 10.04
N ILE A 485 17.09 -5.51 11.12
CA ILE A 485 17.73 -5.44 12.45
C ILE A 485 16.83 -6.16 13.46
N PHE A 486 17.43 -7.06 14.24
CA PHE A 486 16.79 -7.72 15.36
C PHE A 486 17.35 -7.18 16.68
N THR A 487 16.49 -6.53 17.47
CA THR A 487 16.85 -5.94 18.77
C THR A 487 16.29 -6.74 19.94
N GLU A 488 15.30 -7.60 19.70
CA GLU A 488 14.59 -8.40 20.69
C GLU A 488 14.50 -9.86 20.27
N ASN A 489 14.25 -10.75 21.21
CA ASN A 489 13.90 -12.13 20.91
C ASN A 489 12.40 -12.25 20.66
N PRO A 490 11.94 -12.44 19.41
CA PRO A 490 10.52 -12.65 19.17
C PRO A 490 10.11 -14.05 19.67
N THR A 491 8.81 -14.22 19.82
CA THR A 491 8.18 -15.48 20.20
C THR A 491 8.23 -16.52 19.08
N THR A 492 8.44 -16.10 17.84
CA THR A 492 8.51 -16.96 16.65
C THR A 492 9.80 -16.72 15.87
N THR A 493 10.29 -17.72 15.16
CA THR A 493 11.44 -17.56 14.25
C THR A 493 11.02 -16.74 13.04
N PRO A 494 11.60 -15.54 12.83
CA PRO A 494 11.27 -14.72 11.67
C PRO A 494 11.76 -15.38 10.39
N TRP A 495 11.03 -15.13 9.29
CA TRP A 495 11.40 -15.67 8.00
C TRP A 495 11.21 -14.69 6.84
N ILE A 496 12.06 -14.83 5.83
CA ILE A 496 11.95 -14.08 4.57
C ILE A 496 11.84 -15.08 3.42
N LYS A 497 10.85 -14.89 2.55
CA LYS A 497 10.69 -15.60 1.29
C LYS A 497 10.88 -14.63 0.12
N ALA A 498 11.83 -14.93 -0.77
CA ALA A 498 12.11 -14.17 -1.98
C ALA A 498 12.86 -15.04 -3.00
N ASN A 499 12.86 -14.66 -4.26
CA ASN A 499 13.73 -15.29 -5.25
C ASN A 499 15.18 -14.78 -5.12
N LYS A 500 15.34 -13.46 -5.05
CA LYS A 500 16.67 -12.82 -4.99
C LYS A 500 16.68 -11.63 -4.06
N ILE A 501 17.78 -11.52 -3.30
CA ILE A 501 18.04 -10.40 -2.38
C ILE A 501 19.42 -9.81 -2.71
N ARG A 502 19.52 -8.48 -2.80
CA ARG A 502 20.77 -7.81 -3.16
C ARG A 502 21.12 -6.69 -2.19
N LYS A 503 22.42 -6.56 -1.89
CA LYS A 503 23.02 -5.46 -1.10
C LYS A 503 22.35 -5.22 0.25
N CYS A 504 21.66 -6.21 0.81
CA CYS A 504 20.94 -6.08 2.07
C CYS A 504 21.82 -6.39 3.26
N THR A 505 21.48 -5.79 4.39
CA THR A 505 22.12 -6.06 5.68
C THR A 505 21.13 -6.74 6.61
N PHE A 506 21.56 -7.85 7.21
CA PHE A 506 20.83 -8.60 8.21
C PHE A 506 21.68 -8.64 9.48
N LYS A 507 21.19 -8.03 10.56
CA LYS A 507 21.95 -7.90 11.79
C LYS A 507 21.10 -8.24 13.01
N SER A 508 21.67 -9.01 13.95
CA SER A 508 21.15 -9.11 15.30
C SER A 508 22.07 -8.37 16.27
N VAL A 509 21.47 -7.59 17.17
CA VAL A 509 22.22 -7.05 18.33
C VAL A 509 22.35 -8.10 19.44
N LEU A 510 21.58 -9.18 19.34
CA LEU A 510 21.65 -10.35 20.20
C LEU A 510 22.56 -11.39 19.57
N THR A 511 23.21 -12.20 20.40
CA THR A 511 24.11 -13.26 19.87
C THR A 511 23.32 -14.36 19.17
N GLN A 512 23.74 -14.71 17.96
CA GLN A 512 23.31 -15.89 17.19
C GLN A 512 21.81 -16.15 17.11
N ARG A 513 21.08 -15.11 16.73
CA ARG A 513 19.65 -15.25 16.48
C ARG A 513 19.35 -16.12 15.27
N GLU A 514 18.41 -17.06 15.42
CA GLU A 514 17.94 -17.85 14.28
C GLU A 514 16.97 -17.05 13.41
N MET A 515 17.19 -17.12 12.11
CA MET A 515 16.33 -16.54 11.08
C MET A 515 16.21 -17.52 9.91
N THR A 516 14.99 -17.76 9.46
CA THR A 516 14.71 -18.66 8.33
C THR A 516 14.65 -17.88 7.03
N PHE A 517 15.38 -18.35 6.05
CA PHE A 517 15.42 -17.81 4.71
C PHE A 517 14.91 -18.83 3.68
N LYS A 518 13.87 -18.44 2.95
CA LYS A 518 13.33 -19.18 1.79
C LYS A 518 13.71 -18.41 0.51
N VAL A 519 15.01 -18.25 0.28
CA VAL A 519 15.58 -17.41 -0.77
C VAL A 519 16.59 -18.21 -1.57
N LYS A 520 16.57 -18.07 -2.90
CA LYS A 520 17.48 -18.79 -3.81
C LYS A 520 18.81 -18.09 -3.97
N GLU A 521 18.81 -16.78 -4.13
CA GLU A 521 20.04 -16.03 -4.43
C GLU A 521 20.23 -14.82 -3.52
N TYR A 522 21.43 -14.68 -2.99
CA TYR A 522 21.92 -13.49 -2.30
C TYR A 522 23.13 -12.93 -3.02
N ASP A 523 23.11 -11.64 -3.29
CA ASP A 523 24.22 -10.96 -3.92
C ASP A 523 24.64 -9.73 -3.14
N SER A 524 25.91 -9.66 -2.75
CA SER A 524 26.49 -8.54 -2.03
C SER A 524 25.80 -8.22 -0.69
N CYS A 525 25.31 -9.24 0.01
CA CYS A 525 24.61 -9.11 1.28
C CYS A 525 25.54 -9.22 2.48
N LYS A 526 25.17 -8.59 3.61
CA LYS A 526 25.89 -8.69 4.87
C LYS A 526 25.03 -9.34 5.94
N PHE A 527 25.62 -10.32 6.66
CA PHE A 527 24.98 -11.03 7.77
C PHE A 527 25.84 -10.87 9.02
N GLU A 528 25.25 -10.48 10.13
CA GLU A 528 25.97 -10.23 11.38
C GLU A 528 25.23 -10.81 12.59
N ASN A 529 25.90 -11.64 13.38
CA ASN A 529 25.39 -12.28 14.60
C ASN A 529 24.11 -13.10 14.39
N LEU A 530 24.01 -13.84 13.29
CA LEU A 530 22.82 -14.60 12.91
C LEU A 530 23.12 -16.10 12.76
N ARG A 531 22.11 -16.89 13.10
CA ARG A 531 21.98 -18.25 12.66
C ARG A 531 21.09 -18.26 11.41
N VAL A 532 21.73 -18.33 10.25
CA VAL A 532 21.10 -18.25 8.93
C VAL A 532 20.61 -19.65 8.55
N ARG A 533 19.33 -19.87 8.63
CA ARG A 533 18.69 -21.14 8.29
C ARG A 533 18.10 -21.07 6.89
N SER A 534 18.63 -21.85 5.95
CA SER A 534 18.13 -21.92 4.59
C SER A 534 17.08 -23.03 4.44
N GLU A 535 15.88 -22.69 3.97
CA GLU A 535 14.79 -23.62 3.66
C GLU A 535 14.39 -23.51 2.19
N ASN A 536 14.00 -24.64 1.59
CA ASN A 536 13.51 -24.67 0.22
C ASN A 536 12.12 -24.02 0.14
N PRO A 537 11.91 -23.01 -0.74
CA PRO A 537 10.61 -22.40 -0.95
C PRO A 537 9.62 -23.30 -1.68
N ASN A 538 10.07 -24.37 -2.38
CA ASN A 538 9.27 -25.25 -3.20
C ASN A 538 9.43 -26.74 -2.79
N THR A 539 8.34 -27.50 -2.84
CA THR A 539 8.27 -28.91 -2.40
C THR A 539 8.81 -29.94 -3.41
N GLN A 540 9.28 -29.53 -4.58
CA GLN A 540 9.54 -30.50 -5.69
C GLN A 540 10.98 -30.74 -6.10
N ASN A 541 11.96 -29.87 -5.79
CA ASN A 541 13.36 -30.05 -6.18
C ASN A 541 14.32 -29.59 -5.07
N VAL A 542 15.52 -30.23 -4.99
CA VAL A 542 16.61 -29.75 -4.14
C VAL A 542 17.18 -28.51 -4.80
N ASP A 543 16.77 -27.34 -4.36
CA ASP A 543 17.31 -26.08 -4.83
C ASP A 543 18.60 -25.74 -4.08
N VAL A 544 19.42 -24.92 -4.68
CA VAL A 544 20.65 -24.39 -4.10
C VAL A 544 20.38 -22.97 -3.62
N CYS A 545 20.75 -22.67 -2.38
CA CYS A 545 20.83 -21.33 -1.86
C CYS A 545 22.21 -20.76 -2.18
N GLU A 546 22.28 -19.77 -3.04
CA GLU A 546 23.53 -19.17 -3.48
C GLU A 546 23.79 -17.83 -2.80
N PHE A 547 24.94 -17.71 -2.13
CA PHE A 547 25.46 -16.47 -1.58
C PHE A 547 26.68 -16.04 -2.41
N THR A 548 26.59 -14.94 -3.09
CA THR A 548 27.66 -14.41 -3.92
C THR A 548 28.11 -13.05 -3.40
N ARG A 549 29.41 -12.81 -3.31
CA ARG A 549 30.01 -11.53 -2.86
C ARG A 549 29.48 -11.04 -1.51
N SER A 550 29.10 -11.96 -0.64
CA SER A 550 28.44 -11.65 0.64
C SER A 550 29.44 -11.68 1.80
N GLU A 551 29.09 -11.01 2.89
CA GLU A 551 29.91 -10.99 4.12
C GLU A 551 29.12 -11.60 5.28
N PHE A 552 29.80 -12.53 6.01
CA PHE A 552 29.25 -13.17 7.20
C PHE A 552 30.16 -12.87 8.38
N LEU A 553 29.61 -12.28 9.43
CA LEU A 553 30.35 -11.97 10.66
C LEU A 553 29.66 -12.63 11.85
N ASN A 554 30.36 -13.52 12.53
CA ASN A 554 29.89 -14.29 13.69
C ASN A 554 28.56 -15.00 13.42
N CYS A 555 28.45 -15.69 12.28
CA CYS A 555 27.25 -16.37 11.82
C CYS A 555 27.38 -17.89 11.94
N GLU A 556 26.20 -18.55 11.92
CA GLU A 556 26.09 -19.98 11.63
C GLU A 556 25.23 -20.15 10.38
N LEU A 557 25.77 -20.73 9.31
CA LEU A 557 25.02 -21.08 8.13
C LEU A 557 24.43 -22.48 8.32
N ARG A 558 23.13 -22.57 8.39
CA ARG A 558 22.42 -23.85 8.61
C ARG A 558 21.57 -24.21 7.41
N ASN A 559 21.75 -25.44 6.96
CA ASN A 559 20.82 -26.09 6.07
C ASN A 559 19.86 -26.95 6.91
N HIS A 560 18.58 -26.68 6.91
CA HIS A 560 17.64 -27.34 7.80
C HIS A 560 16.36 -27.82 7.09
N LEU A 561 15.82 -28.95 7.59
CA LEU A 561 14.50 -29.45 7.24
C LEU A 561 13.45 -28.96 8.24
N PHE A 562 12.46 -28.29 7.73
CA PHE A 562 11.12 -28.27 8.34
C PHE A 562 10.11 -28.63 7.23
N SER A 563 9.48 -29.78 7.30
CA SER A 563 8.43 -30.28 6.39
C SER A 563 8.69 -30.21 4.87
N GLY A 564 9.93 -29.98 4.44
CA GLY A 564 10.32 -29.83 3.03
C GLY A 564 11.70 -30.41 2.75
N ARG A 565 12.07 -30.42 1.48
CA ARG A 565 13.38 -30.91 1.01
C ARG A 565 14.51 -29.96 1.41
N PRO A 566 15.72 -30.47 1.64
CA PRO A 566 16.87 -29.67 1.99
C PRO A 566 17.25 -28.70 0.85
N MET A 567 17.75 -27.54 1.24
CA MET A 567 18.35 -26.60 0.33
C MET A 567 19.89 -26.70 0.45
N ASN A 568 20.56 -26.98 -0.64
CA ASN A 568 22.03 -26.94 -0.68
C ASN A 568 22.52 -25.51 -0.50
N ILE A 569 23.68 -25.33 0.12
CA ILE A 569 24.30 -24.02 0.33
C ILE A 569 25.53 -23.92 -0.56
N ARG A 570 25.63 -22.85 -1.34
CA ARG A 570 26.81 -22.47 -2.09
C ARG A 570 27.17 -21.02 -1.77
N VAL A 571 28.39 -20.83 -1.29
CA VAL A 571 28.94 -19.51 -0.96
C VAL A 571 30.12 -19.25 -1.89
N THR A 572 30.04 -18.20 -2.69
CA THR A 572 31.08 -17.89 -3.69
C THR A 572 31.57 -16.46 -3.55
N LYS A 573 32.87 -16.24 -3.76
CA LYS A 573 33.51 -14.90 -3.77
C LYS A 573 33.15 -14.07 -2.54
N SER A 574 33.01 -14.71 -1.40
CA SER A 574 32.44 -14.14 -0.18
C SER A 574 33.46 -14.09 0.96
N LYS A 575 33.14 -13.35 2.01
CA LYS A 575 33.94 -13.22 3.19
C LYS A 575 33.25 -13.82 4.40
N LEU A 576 33.91 -14.77 5.08
CA LEU A 576 33.40 -15.40 6.29
C LEU A 576 34.33 -15.08 7.46
N ILE A 577 33.81 -14.41 8.48
CA ILE A 577 34.59 -14.07 9.70
C ILE A 577 33.88 -14.74 10.87
N ASP A 578 34.58 -15.59 11.59
CA ASP A 578 34.05 -16.36 12.73
C ASP A 578 32.70 -17.04 12.42
N THR A 579 32.60 -17.56 11.20
CA THR A 579 31.36 -18.14 10.69
C THR A 579 31.52 -19.65 10.53
N THR A 580 30.57 -20.41 11.04
CA THR A 580 30.54 -21.88 10.91
C THR A 580 29.42 -22.29 9.95
N CYS A 581 29.59 -23.40 9.25
CA CYS A 581 28.59 -24.01 8.43
C CYS A 581 28.12 -25.31 9.09
N GLU A 582 26.81 -25.39 9.36
CA GLU A 582 26.20 -26.59 9.93
C GLU A 582 25.23 -27.19 8.92
N VAL A 583 25.38 -28.46 8.61
CA VAL A 583 24.40 -29.17 7.81
C VAL A 583 23.70 -30.17 8.70
N GLY A 584 22.46 -29.90 8.93
CA GLY A 584 21.61 -30.71 9.79
C GLY A 584 20.40 -31.24 9.04
N ILE A 585 20.49 -32.33 8.22
CA ILE A 585 19.38 -32.81 7.41
C ILE A 585 19.15 -34.29 7.49
N THR A 586 17.87 -34.70 7.62
CA THR A 586 17.41 -36.04 7.35
C THR A 586 17.34 -36.28 5.84
N ASN A 587 17.87 -37.43 5.41
CA ASN A 587 17.83 -37.86 4.03
C ASN A 587 16.36 -38.05 3.57
N VAL A 588 15.92 -37.24 2.61
CA VAL A 588 14.65 -37.45 1.91
C VAL A 588 15.04 -37.77 0.47
N ASP A 589 14.56 -38.87 -0.07
CA ASP A 589 14.75 -39.28 -1.47
C ASP A 589 16.20 -39.58 -1.91
N ASN A 590 17.07 -40.11 -1.03
CA ASN A 590 18.44 -40.53 -1.35
C ASN A 590 19.36 -39.40 -1.89
N GLN A 591 19.01 -38.13 -1.69
CA GLN A 591 19.88 -37.01 -2.11
C GLN A 591 20.81 -36.62 -0.96
N VAL A 592 22.09 -36.44 -1.30
CA VAL A 592 23.12 -36.01 -0.36
C VAL A 592 23.19 -34.48 -0.37
N PRO A 593 22.85 -33.80 0.72
CA PRO A 593 23.00 -32.35 0.79
C PRO A 593 24.48 -31.95 0.75
N TYR A 594 24.76 -30.78 0.21
CA TYR A 594 26.11 -30.26 0.19
C TYR A 594 26.19 -28.80 0.64
N THR A 595 27.36 -28.44 1.18
CA THR A 595 27.75 -27.05 1.41
C THR A 595 29.07 -26.79 0.69
N THR A 596 29.08 -25.82 -0.20
CA THR A 596 30.24 -25.43 -0.98
C THR A 596 30.68 -24.02 -0.59
N LEU A 597 31.97 -23.86 -0.26
CA LEU A 597 32.68 -22.59 -0.14
C LEU A 597 33.67 -22.49 -1.29
N GLU A 598 33.47 -21.55 -2.20
CA GLU A 598 34.32 -21.41 -3.40
C GLU A 598 34.81 -19.96 -3.55
N ASP A 599 36.11 -19.82 -3.79
CA ASP A 599 36.75 -18.51 -3.98
C ASP A 599 36.48 -17.53 -2.82
N CYS A 600 36.50 -18.03 -1.58
CA CYS A 600 36.15 -17.27 -0.37
C CYS A 600 37.35 -16.88 0.45
N ALA A 601 37.26 -15.71 1.13
CA ALA A 601 38.19 -15.34 2.20
C ALA A 601 37.58 -15.72 3.56
N ILE A 602 38.21 -16.62 4.29
CA ILE A 602 37.72 -17.16 5.56
C ILE A 602 38.69 -16.77 6.68
N SER A 603 38.17 -16.12 7.74
CA SER A 603 38.95 -15.75 8.93
C SER A 603 38.34 -16.37 10.17
N ILE A 604 39.11 -17.09 10.94
CA ILE A 604 38.68 -17.82 12.13
C ILE A 604 39.48 -17.30 13.33
N ASN A 605 38.81 -16.45 14.15
CA ASN A 605 39.42 -15.82 15.30
C ASN A 605 38.93 -16.44 16.63
N THR A 606 37.69 -16.93 16.68
CA THR A 606 37.09 -17.44 17.92
C THR A 606 36.49 -18.84 17.78
N LYS A 607 36.14 -19.28 16.58
CA LYS A 607 35.49 -20.58 16.35
C LYS A 607 36.48 -21.73 16.38
N ASN A 608 36.07 -22.89 16.87
CA ASN A 608 36.91 -24.08 16.98
C ASN A 608 36.86 -24.99 15.75
N ASN A 609 35.84 -24.78 14.88
CA ASN A 609 35.62 -25.59 13.68
C ASN A 609 35.03 -24.72 12.56
N LEU A 610 35.26 -25.12 11.30
CA LEU A 610 34.61 -24.49 10.13
C LEU A 610 33.26 -25.15 9.82
N PHE A 611 33.21 -26.49 9.90
CA PHE A 611 31.99 -27.25 9.65
C PHE A 611 31.57 -28.02 10.92
N LEU A 612 30.25 -28.08 11.11
CA LEU A 612 29.61 -28.88 12.15
C LEU A 612 28.66 -29.89 11.49
N SER A 613 28.79 -31.16 11.86
CA SER A 613 27.87 -32.22 11.46
C SER A 613 27.01 -32.62 12.66
N ASP A 614 25.67 -32.51 12.50
CA ASP A 614 24.73 -32.85 13.55
C ASP A 614 24.68 -34.38 13.85
N THR A 615 24.31 -34.70 15.06
CA THR A 615 24.42 -36.01 15.69
C THR A 615 23.49 -37.11 15.12
N ASN A 616 22.54 -36.84 14.26
CA ASN A 616 21.49 -37.83 13.90
C ASN A 616 21.29 -38.03 12.38
N ARG A 617 22.35 -37.81 11.52
CA ARG A 617 22.06 -37.73 10.07
C ARG A 617 23.10 -38.40 9.17
N PRO A 618 22.65 -39.09 8.08
CA PRO A 618 23.47 -40.11 7.47
C PRO A 618 24.53 -39.63 6.47
N TYR A 619 24.38 -38.49 5.75
CA TYR A 619 25.32 -38.09 4.70
C TYR A 619 25.31 -36.61 4.43
N THR A 620 26.46 -35.98 4.30
CA THR A 620 26.64 -34.61 3.87
C THR A 620 27.97 -34.42 3.15
N THR A 621 28.00 -33.66 2.09
CA THR A 621 29.25 -33.30 1.39
C THR A 621 29.65 -31.86 1.72
N TYR A 622 30.85 -31.67 2.22
CA TYR A 622 31.45 -30.35 2.46
C TYR A 622 32.56 -30.12 1.45
N ILE A 623 32.50 -29.01 0.73
CA ILE A 623 33.46 -28.65 -0.32
C ILE A 623 34.06 -27.30 0.01
N VAL A 624 35.40 -27.21 0.02
CA VAL A 624 36.16 -25.96 0.11
C VAL A 624 37.11 -25.92 -1.09
N GLU A 625 36.92 -24.96 -1.97
CA GLU A 625 37.67 -24.86 -3.21
C GLU A 625 38.16 -23.42 -3.44
N LYS A 626 39.43 -23.25 -3.76
CA LYS A 626 40.06 -21.96 -4.06
C LYS A 626 39.91 -20.91 -2.97
N CYS A 627 39.79 -21.31 -1.71
CA CYS A 627 39.60 -20.43 -0.58
C CYS A 627 40.94 -20.06 0.10
N ASN A 628 40.98 -18.84 0.64
CA ASN A 628 42.05 -18.39 1.53
C ASN A 628 41.54 -18.42 2.98
N VAL A 629 42.08 -19.33 3.79
CA VAL A 629 41.65 -19.55 5.19
C VAL A 629 42.73 -19.06 6.13
N THR A 630 42.44 -17.99 6.88
CA THR A 630 43.32 -17.47 7.93
C THR A 630 42.79 -17.91 9.29
N ILE A 631 43.61 -18.53 10.10
CA ILE A 631 43.27 -19.02 11.43
C ILE A 631 44.08 -18.21 12.45
N ASP A 632 43.43 -17.50 13.34
CA ASP A 632 44.04 -16.75 14.44
C ASP A 632 43.72 -17.38 15.81
N ASN A 633 42.77 -18.32 15.85
CA ASN A 633 42.40 -19.03 17.07
C ASN A 633 43.33 -20.22 17.34
N PRO A 634 44.12 -20.20 18.42
CA PRO A 634 44.98 -21.33 18.80
C PRO A 634 44.18 -22.57 19.24
N ALA A 635 42.94 -22.44 19.61
CA ALA A 635 42.04 -23.52 19.98
C ALA A 635 41.27 -24.14 18.79
N PHE A 636 41.53 -23.69 17.57
CA PHE A 636 40.88 -24.24 16.38
C PHE A 636 41.32 -25.70 16.20
N ALA A 637 40.35 -26.62 16.40
CA ALA A 637 40.66 -28.04 16.57
C ALA A 637 40.58 -28.85 15.27
N ALA A 638 39.57 -28.61 14.45
CA ALA A 638 39.33 -29.36 13.22
C ALA A 638 38.55 -28.55 12.17
N LEU A 639 38.74 -28.88 10.88
CA LEU A 639 37.93 -28.32 9.83
C LEU A 639 36.48 -28.82 9.94
N LEU A 640 36.29 -30.12 10.15
CA LEU A 640 35.00 -30.74 10.36
C LEU A 640 34.90 -31.37 11.76
N ALA A 641 34.00 -30.84 12.58
CA ALA A 641 33.61 -31.49 13.84
C ALA A 641 32.31 -32.29 13.64
N SER A 642 32.31 -33.52 14.07
CA SER A 642 31.16 -34.41 14.03
C SER A 642 30.78 -34.89 15.43
N GLY A 643 29.46 -34.86 15.75
CA GLY A 643 28.92 -35.39 16.99
C GLY A 643 29.03 -36.93 17.07
N ALA A 644 28.78 -37.50 18.25
CA ALA A 644 28.94 -38.93 18.51
C ALA A 644 28.04 -39.87 17.67
N ALA A 645 26.94 -39.37 17.14
CA ALA A 645 25.97 -40.09 16.30
C ALA A 645 25.91 -39.56 14.85
N ALA A 646 26.93 -38.79 14.41
CA ALA A 646 26.93 -38.25 13.06
C ALA A 646 27.08 -39.38 12.02
N GLY A 647 26.37 -39.23 10.92
CA GLY A 647 26.52 -40.10 9.76
C GLY A 647 27.81 -39.91 9.02
N VAL A 648 28.01 -40.67 7.95
CA VAL A 648 29.24 -40.66 7.16
C VAL A 648 29.25 -39.49 6.18
N ASN A 649 30.16 -38.56 6.34
CA ASN A 649 30.30 -37.34 5.56
C ASN A 649 31.39 -37.45 4.48
N GLU A 650 31.32 -36.55 3.50
CA GLU A 650 32.44 -36.32 2.56
C GLU A 650 33.04 -34.95 2.83
N LEU A 651 34.38 -34.90 2.80
CA LEU A 651 35.11 -33.63 2.89
C LEU A 651 36.06 -33.49 1.71
N ILE A 652 35.88 -32.45 0.94
CA ILE A 652 36.64 -32.16 -0.27
C ILE A 652 37.32 -30.80 -0.10
N LEU A 653 38.66 -30.83 -0.08
CA LEU A 653 39.53 -29.66 -0.02
C LEU A 653 40.37 -29.57 -1.29
N LYS A 654 40.24 -28.46 -2.05
CA LYS A 654 40.90 -28.35 -3.34
C LYS A 654 41.39 -26.93 -3.59
N ASP A 655 42.65 -26.81 -3.95
CA ASP A 655 43.28 -25.54 -4.34
C ASP A 655 43.19 -24.43 -3.28
N ASN A 656 43.22 -24.75 -1.96
CA ASN A 656 43.09 -23.79 -0.88
C ASN A 656 44.41 -23.40 -0.25
N GLY A 657 44.48 -22.18 0.32
CA GLY A 657 45.56 -21.72 1.19
C GLY A 657 45.08 -21.63 2.65
N PHE A 658 45.73 -22.37 3.55
CA PHE A 658 45.47 -22.32 4.99
C PHE A 658 46.68 -21.69 5.69
N VAL A 659 46.48 -20.65 6.50
CA VAL A 659 47.52 -19.94 7.23
C VAL A 659 47.12 -19.80 8.68
N TYR A 660 47.97 -20.24 9.60
CA TYR A 660 47.84 -19.93 11.04
C TYR A 660 48.75 -18.75 11.39
N THR A 661 48.21 -17.75 12.06
CA THR A 661 48.88 -16.48 12.38
C THR A 661 49.70 -16.52 13.67
N GLY A 662 49.48 -17.53 14.52
CA GLY A 662 50.18 -17.66 15.80
C GLY A 662 51.68 -17.97 15.64
N THR A 663 52.43 -17.85 16.75
CA THR A 663 53.90 -18.00 16.78
C THR A 663 54.39 -19.43 16.74
N ALA A 664 53.61 -20.39 17.23
CA ALA A 664 53.91 -21.82 17.18
C ALA A 664 52.96 -22.52 16.22
N PRO A 665 53.39 -23.57 15.48
CA PRO A 665 52.51 -24.27 14.54
C PRO A 665 51.24 -24.83 15.19
N LEU A 666 50.07 -24.60 14.53
CA LEU A 666 48.78 -25.13 14.96
C LEU A 666 48.69 -26.63 14.62
N ASN A 667 48.32 -27.47 15.58
CA ASN A 667 48.02 -28.88 15.33
C ASN A 667 46.56 -29.03 14.85
N LEU A 668 46.35 -28.95 13.55
CA LEU A 668 45.03 -29.00 12.94
C LEU A 668 44.68 -30.43 12.54
N LYS A 669 43.41 -30.83 12.82
CA LYS A 669 42.81 -32.06 12.27
C LYS A 669 41.90 -31.72 11.10
N TYR A 670 41.83 -32.59 10.10
CA TYR A 670 40.85 -32.45 9.03
C TYR A 670 39.42 -32.71 9.56
N TYR A 671 39.28 -33.68 10.47
CA TYR A 671 38.02 -34.10 11.09
C TYR A 671 38.22 -34.59 12.51
N THR A 672 37.19 -34.52 13.36
CA THR A 672 37.27 -34.98 14.75
C THR A 672 37.13 -36.50 14.89
N ASN A 673 36.41 -37.18 13.96
CA ASN A 673 36.17 -38.62 14.00
C ASN A 673 36.28 -39.25 12.59
N LYS A 674 37.26 -40.14 12.39
CA LYS A 674 37.50 -40.83 11.12
C LYS A 674 36.32 -41.73 10.69
N ASN A 675 35.63 -42.35 11.63
CA ASN A 675 34.49 -43.22 11.33
C ASN A 675 33.28 -42.47 10.71
N HIS A 676 33.29 -41.16 10.81
CA HIS A 676 32.25 -40.29 10.24
C HIS A 676 32.63 -39.68 8.88
N ILE A 677 33.72 -40.18 8.26
CA ILE A 677 34.17 -39.73 6.94
C ILE A 677 34.14 -40.91 5.97
N ARG A 678 33.31 -40.79 4.95
CA ARG A 678 33.16 -41.75 3.87
C ARG A 678 34.22 -41.51 2.78
N ASN A 679 34.48 -40.25 2.47
CA ASN A 679 35.38 -39.84 1.42
C ASN A 679 36.11 -38.57 1.84
N PHE A 680 37.42 -38.57 1.68
CA PHE A 680 38.23 -37.41 1.95
C PHE A 680 39.14 -37.15 0.74
N ILE A 681 38.98 -35.99 0.12
CA ILE A 681 39.78 -35.53 -1.00
C ILE A 681 40.56 -34.30 -0.55
N ASN A 682 41.90 -34.36 -0.63
CA ASN A 682 42.79 -33.25 -0.33
C ASN A 682 43.77 -33.08 -1.49
N SER A 683 43.56 -32.05 -2.30
CA SER A 683 44.37 -31.82 -3.51
C SER A 683 44.80 -30.36 -3.62
N ASN A 684 46.08 -30.13 -3.95
CA ASN A 684 46.68 -28.83 -4.24
C ASN A 684 46.51 -27.77 -3.12
N ASN A 685 46.32 -28.19 -1.86
CA ASN A 685 46.19 -27.28 -0.75
C ASN A 685 47.54 -26.92 -0.15
N THR A 686 47.70 -25.66 0.28
CA THR A 686 48.91 -25.20 0.99
C THR A 686 48.58 -24.93 2.46
N PHE A 687 49.51 -25.27 3.36
CA PHE A 687 49.35 -25.10 4.79
C PHE A 687 50.58 -24.38 5.35
N THR A 688 50.38 -23.19 5.89
CA THR A 688 51.45 -22.37 6.46
C THR A 688 51.29 -22.29 7.97
N ASN A 689 52.34 -22.61 8.73
CA ASN A 689 52.38 -22.67 10.18
C ASN A 689 51.33 -23.63 10.79
N ILE A 690 51.05 -24.73 10.09
CA ILE A 690 50.04 -25.73 10.47
C ILE A 690 50.68 -27.12 10.37
N ASN A 691 50.61 -27.88 11.47
CA ASN A 691 50.94 -29.29 11.51
C ASN A 691 49.70 -30.13 11.22
N LEU A 692 49.74 -30.96 10.21
CA LEU A 692 48.66 -31.87 9.87
C LEU A 692 48.96 -33.28 10.33
N PRO A 693 47.97 -34.06 10.82
CA PRO A 693 48.16 -35.47 11.06
C PRO A 693 48.41 -36.21 9.74
N ALA A 694 49.16 -37.28 9.79
CA ALA A 694 49.26 -38.18 8.65
C ALA A 694 47.86 -38.65 8.25
N VAL A 695 47.53 -38.52 6.96
CA VAL A 695 46.27 -39.08 6.40
C VAL A 695 46.49 -40.59 6.29
N ASN A 696 46.00 -41.38 7.24
CA ASN A 696 46.03 -42.83 7.22
C ASN A 696 44.66 -43.37 6.80
#